data_585f08c665c77effe297454010b3a17d
#
_entry.id   585f08c665c77effe297454010b3a17d
#
_cell.length_a   1.000
_cell.length_b   1.000
_cell.length_c   1.000
_cell.angle_alpha   90.00
_cell.angle_beta   90.00
_cell.angle_gamma   90.00
#
_symmetry.space_group_name_H-M   'P 1'
#
loop_
_entity.id
_entity.type
_entity.pdbx_description
1 polymer ?
#
loop_
_entity_poly.entity_id
_entity_poly.type
_entity_poly.pdbx_seq_one_letter_code
_entity_poly.pdbx_strand_id
1 'polypeptide(L)'
;MARDVSLDKLRNIGIMAHIDAGKTTFTERVLFHTGITHKIGETHDGESQMDWMEQEKERGITITSAATTAHWKGYRLNIIDTPGHVDFTIEVSRSLRVLDGAIALIDSQAGVETQTEQVWRQANEWKVPRMIFANKMDKMGANFEFSLETIKDRLSENSAPIEWPIGAEDNFSGIIDLVTMKAYHYDGDQHENATEIEIPAELKSIAEEKRMELIETVSMFDDELMEKYLEGNELSVEEIKSAIRKGVIAGEFYPVLCGTALGNKGVKLALDAVLDYLPAPTDIPPVKGIDMNDNPIERKASDSEPFSALAFKVMNDPFVGNLTFFRVYSGTLKSGSYVYNSSKGEKERIGRILQMHANQRKEITEVYAGEIAAAVGLKDTFTGDTLCDEKNKVILEKMTFPEPVIELAIEPKSKADQEKMSLALQKLAKEDPSFRASTNHETGQTIIAGMGELHLDVLVDRMRREFDVECNVGKPQVAYRETLTVPADCEGKYIKQSGGRGQYGHVWVKFEPNKDKGYEFVDAVVGGVVPREYIGVVDKGLQEALAGGVLAGYPMIDVKCTLFDGSYHDVDSNEMAFKIAASMALKEAKNKCKPVLLEPIMKVSVVVPEEFMGTVMGDLTSRRGRPLGNESRGKDLEIGAMVPLAEMFGYMTVLRSNTQGRGQYQMVFDHYEEVPRNIAEDIIKKNSVA
;
A
#
# COMPACT_ATOMS: atom_id res chain seq x y z
N MET A 1 23.55 14.09 21.42
CA MET A 1 24.70 13.30 20.93
C MET A 1 24.81 13.56 19.44
N ALA A 2 26.00 13.42 18.85
CA ALA A 2 26.11 13.52 17.41
C ALA A 2 25.42 12.29 16.76
N ARG A 3 24.92 12.45 15.57
CA ARG A 3 24.37 11.41 14.71
C ARG A 3 25.35 10.23 14.58
N ASP A 4 24.88 8.99 14.65
CA ASP A 4 25.73 7.79 14.56
C ASP A 4 26.37 7.63 13.17
N VAL A 5 25.60 7.95 12.11
CA VAL A 5 25.97 7.80 10.71
C VAL A 5 25.53 9.05 9.95
N SER A 6 26.39 9.55 9.06
CA SER A 6 26.04 10.69 8.20
C SER A 6 24.82 10.38 7.29
N LEU A 7 24.11 11.42 6.88
CA LEU A 7 22.84 11.29 6.14
C LEU A 7 23.03 10.58 4.78
N ASP A 8 24.16 10.76 4.12
CA ASP A 8 24.56 10.10 2.87
C ASP A 8 24.75 8.58 3.01
N LYS A 9 25.07 8.12 4.23
CA LYS A 9 25.23 6.70 4.57
C LYS A 9 24.00 6.05 5.17
N LEU A 10 22.86 6.70 5.06
CA LEU A 10 21.57 6.16 5.49
C LEU A 10 20.84 5.60 4.26
N ARG A 11 20.17 4.44 4.42
CA ARG A 11 19.27 3.85 3.42
C ARG A 11 17.98 3.45 4.09
N ASN A 12 16.85 3.98 3.62
CA ASN A 12 15.52 3.56 4.03
C ASN A 12 14.95 2.70 2.91
N ILE A 13 14.97 1.40 3.10
CA ILE A 13 14.61 0.44 2.06
C ILE A 13 13.41 -0.40 2.44
N GLY A 14 12.58 -0.72 1.46
CA GLY A 14 11.50 -1.69 1.57
C GLY A 14 11.81 -2.96 0.82
N ILE A 15 11.29 -4.08 1.32
CA ILE A 15 11.31 -5.34 0.61
C ILE A 15 9.88 -5.61 0.19
N MET A 16 9.63 -5.61 -1.12
CA MET A 16 8.33 -5.84 -1.71
C MET A 16 8.35 -7.11 -2.56
N ALA A 17 7.30 -7.90 -2.48
CA ALA A 17 7.23 -9.18 -3.15
C ALA A 17 5.80 -9.66 -3.29
N HIS A 18 5.56 -10.52 -4.26
CA HIS A 18 4.40 -11.39 -4.29
C HIS A 18 4.41 -12.39 -3.11
N ILE A 19 3.24 -12.97 -2.79
CA ILE A 19 3.10 -14.06 -1.82
C ILE A 19 4.03 -15.21 -2.24
N ASP A 20 4.70 -15.82 -1.28
CA ASP A 20 5.64 -16.92 -1.48
C ASP A 20 6.86 -16.63 -2.35
N ALA A 21 7.11 -15.41 -2.81
CA ALA A 21 8.36 -15.07 -3.51
C ALA A 21 9.63 -15.12 -2.63
N GLY A 22 9.45 -15.37 -1.33
CA GLY A 22 10.55 -15.55 -0.36
C GLY A 22 10.97 -14.27 0.35
N LYS A 23 10.05 -13.31 0.50
CA LYS A 23 10.29 -12.02 1.13
C LYS A 23 10.83 -12.15 2.56
N THR A 24 10.10 -12.83 3.44
CA THR A 24 10.51 -13.02 4.85
C THR A 24 11.83 -13.76 4.94
N THR A 25 12.04 -14.79 4.10
CA THR A 25 13.32 -15.52 4.04
C THR A 25 14.46 -14.59 3.64
N PHE A 26 14.26 -13.71 2.65
CA PHE A 26 15.27 -12.74 2.22
C PHE A 26 15.59 -11.76 3.35
N THR A 27 14.57 -11.22 4.02
CA THR A 27 14.75 -10.30 5.15
C THR A 27 15.52 -10.97 6.28
N GLU A 28 15.20 -12.21 6.66
CA GLU A 28 15.92 -12.96 7.69
C GLU A 28 17.40 -13.18 7.32
N ARG A 29 17.72 -13.42 6.03
CA ARG A 29 19.12 -13.51 5.58
C ARG A 29 19.84 -12.18 5.64
N VAL A 30 19.16 -11.08 5.33
CA VAL A 30 19.72 -9.73 5.53
C VAL A 30 20.03 -9.49 7.01
N LEU A 31 19.12 -9.85 7.93
CA LEU A 31 19.35 -9.72 9.37
C LEU A 31 20.52 -10.59 9.85
N PHE A 32 20.65 -11.78 9.32
CA PHE A 32 21.78 -12.69 9.62
C PHE A 32 23.13 -12.09 9.16
N HIS A 33 23.22 -11.66 7.91
CA HIS A 33 24.47 -11.10 7.36
C HIS A 33 24.87 -9.76 8.03
N THR A 34 23.92 -9.00 8.51
CA THR A 34 24.16 -7.75 9.24
C THR A 34 24.44 -7.97 10.74
N GLY A 35 24.42 -9.24 11.20
CA GLY A 35 24.75 -9.62 12.57
C GLY A 35 23.68 -9.30 13.62
N ILE A 36 22.44 -8.98 13.18
CA ILE A 36 21.31 -8.74 14.09
C ILE A 36 20.83 -10.07 14.68
N THR A 37 20.78 -11.12 13.85
CA THR A 37 20.44 -12.47 14.27
C THR A 37 21.67 -13.36 14.22
N HIS A 38 21.81 -14.27 15.19
CA HIS A 38 22.94 -15.23 15.24
C HIS A 38 22.58 -16.60 14.64
N LYS A 39 21.31 -16.82 14.33
CA LYS A 39 20.81 -18.02 13.68
C LYS A 39 20.04 -17.62 12.43
N ILE A 40 20.12 -18.46 11.42
CA ILE A 40 19.26 -18.38 10.25
C ILE A 40 17.88 -18.87 10.68
N GLY A 41 16.92 -17.95 10.88
CA GLY A 41 15.53 -18.29 11.16
C GLY A 41 14.87 -18.87 9.91
N GLU A 42 14.25 -20.03 10.03
CA GLU A 42 13.44 -20.59 8.95
C GLU A 42 11.96 -20.21 9.17
N THR A 43 11.35 -19.65 8.14
CA THR A 43 9.95 -19.17 8.18
C THR A 43 8.97 -20.33 8.38
N HIS A 44 9.29 -21.52 7.86
CA HIS A 44 8.46 -22.70 8.02
C HIS A 44 8.42 -23.26 9.44
N ASP A 45 9.42 -22.96 10.26
CA ASP A 45 9.50 -23.41 11.66
C ASP A 45 8.95 -22.35 12.64
N GLY A 46 8.42 -21.23 12.14
CA GLY A 46 7.87 -20.14 12.96
C GLY A 46 8.94 -19.35 13.74
N GLU A 47 10.20 -19.45 13.34
CA GLU A 47 11.35 -18.80 13.99
C GLU A 47 11.65 -17.37 13.43
N SER A 48 10.84 -16.86 12.49
CA SER A 48 11.02 -15.52 11.91
C SER A 48 10.99 -14.44 13.00
N GLN A 49 11.98 -13.53 12.94
CA GLN A 49 12.07 -12.38 13.84
C GLN A 49 11.18 -11.22 13.39
N MET A 50 10.89 -11.13 12.09
CA MET A 50 10.07 -10.06 11.51
C MET A 50 8.59 -10.35 11.62
N ASP A 51 8.16 -11.60 11.49
CA ASP A 51 6.78 -12.03 11.69
C ASP A 51 6.54 -12.25 13.20
N TRP A 52 6.18 -11.19 13.90
CA TRP A 52 6.04 -11.20 15.36
C TRP A 52 4.67 -11.63 15.86
N MET A 53 3.62 -11.52 15.02
CA MET A 53 2.26 -11.94 15.36
C MET A 53 2.14 -13.48 15.28
N GLU A 54 1.41 -14.08 16.22
CA GLU A 54 1.12 -15.51 16.16
C GLU A 54 0.43 -15.91 14.86
N GLN A 55 -0.49 -15.08 14.38
CA GLN A 55 -1.22 -15.29 13.12
C GLN A 55 -0.30 -15.28 11.89
N GLU A 56 0.73 -14.44 11.86
CA GLU A 56 1.73 -14.43 10.79
C GLU A 56 2.47 -15.78 10.75
N LYS A 57 2.88 -16.26 11.91
CA LYS A 57 3.57 -17.55 12.06
C LYS A 57 2.69 -18.75 11.72
N GLU A 58 1.44 -18.74 12.20
CA GLU A 58 0.47 -19.81 11.92
C GLU A 58 0.08 -19.91 10.45
N ARG A 59 -0.04 -18.76 9.78
CA ARG A 59 -0.48 -18.68 8.37
C ARG A 59 0.69 -18.66 7.38
N GLY A 60 1.92 -18.42 7.85
CA GLY A 60 3.11 -18.29 7.02
C GLY A 60 3.12 -17.06 6.12
N ILE A 61 2.38 -16.00 6.50
CA ILE A 61 2.28 -14.75 5.72
C ILE A 61 2.56 -13.54 6.62
N THR A 62 3.25 -12.54 6.10
CA THR A 62 3.36 -11.23 6.76
C THR A 62 2.05 -10.47 6.62
N ILE A 63 1.48 -10.05 7.74
CA ILE A 63 0.21 -9.30 7.83
C ILE A 63 0.50 -7.82 8.01
N THR A 64 1.40 -7.48 8.93
CA THR A 64 1.75 -6.10 9.25
C THR A 64 3.19 -5.78 8.85
N SER A 65 3.43 -4.56 8.36
CA SER A 65 4.80 -4.13 8.08
C SER A 65 5.62 -4.07 9.37
N ALA A 66 6.84 -4.61 9.32
CA ALA A 66 7.80 -4.53 10.41
C ALA A 66 8.99 -3.64 10.00
N ALA A 67 9.46 -2.81 10.93
CA ALA A 67 10.62 -1.95 10.70
C ALA A 67 11.78 -2.38 11.57
N THR A 68 12.96 -2.51 10.98
CA THR A 68 14.19 -2.84 11.69
C THR A 68 15.35 -1.99 11.20
N THR A 69 16.37 -1.84 12.05
CA THR A 69 17.60 -1.12 11.72
C THR A 69 18.78 -2.09 11.69
N ALA A 70 19.52 -2.10 10.60
CA ALA A 70 20.71 -2.91 10.37
C ALA A 70 21.92 -2.05 10.01
N HIS A 71 23.13 -2.62 10.08
CA HIS A 71 24.36 -1.96 9.66
C HIS A 71 25.13 -2.84 8.69
N TRP A 72 25.56 -2.26 7.55
CA TRP A 72 26.35 -2.95 6.56
C TRP A 72 27.47 -2.06 6.03
N LYS A 73 28.72 -2.50 6.10
CA LYS A 73 29.91 -1.77 5.59
C LYS A 73 29.96 -0.28 6.00
N GLY A 74 29.54 0.03 7.24
CA GLY A 74 29.54 1.42 7.78
C GLY A 74 28.34 2.27 7.36
N TYR A 75 27.36 1.70 6.68
CA TYR A 75 26.06 2.29 6.39
C TYR A 75 25.03 1.79 7.38
N ARG A 76 24.01 2.62 7.62
CA ARG A 76 22.83 2.25 8.39
C ARG A 76 21.65 2.00 7.43
N LEU A 77 21.06 0.82 7.53
CA LEU A 77 19.91 0.39 6.76
C LEU A 77 18.69 0.38 7.66
N ASN A 78 17.67 1.16 7.37
CA ASN A 78 16.35 0.99 7.94
C ASN A 78 15.53 0.17 6.94
N ILE A 79 15.13 -1.02 7.34
CA ILE A 79 14.45 -1.99 6.49
C ILE A 79 13.00 -2.06 6.93
N ILE A 80 12.08 -1.87 6.00
CA ILE A 80 10.65 -2.08 6.20
C ILE A 80 10.24 -3.31 5.41
N ASP A 81 9.86 -4.35 6.13
CA ASP A 81 9.26 -5.55 5.54
C ASP A 81 7.78 -5.31 5.31
N THR A 82 7.31 -5.42 4.06
CA THR A 82 5.92 -5.13 3.69
C THR A 82 5.13 -6.42 3.55
N PRO A 83 3.81 -6.43 3.85
CA PRO A 83 2.97 -7.59 3.55
C PRO A 83 3.00 -7.96 2.08
N GLY A 84 2.91 -9.24 1.79
CA GLY A 84 2.81 -9.74 0.42
C GLY A 84 1.36 -9.98 -0.05
N HIS A 85 0.35 -9.95 0.82
CA HIS A 85 -1.03 -10.30 0.47
C HIS A 85 -1.83 -9.07 0.04
N VAL A 86 -2.68 -9.24 -0.98
CA VAL A 86 -3.50 -8.16 -1.58
C VAL A 86 -4.45 -7.50 -0.60
N ASP A 87 -4.98 -8.23 0.38
CA ASP A 87 -5.87 -7.70 1.41
C ASP A 87 -5.19 -6.67 2.31
N PHE A 88 -3.84 -6.66 2.34
CA PHE A 88 -3.01 -5.75 3.12
C PHE A 88 -2.29 -4.71 2.24
N THR A 89 -2.81 -4.44 1.06
CA THR A 89 -2.25 -3.48 0.09
C THR A 89 -2.00 -2.09 0.68
N ILE A 90 -2.81 -1.68 1.65
CA ILE A 90 -2.66 -0.41 2.34
C ILE A 90 -1.38 -0.35 3.20
N GLU A 91 -1.00 -1.47 3.84
CA GLU A 91 0.26 -1.57 4.55
C GLU A 91 1.45 -1.37 3.62
N VAL A 92 1.35 -1.91 2.39
CA VAL A 92 2.35 -1.73 1.34
C VAL A 92 2.43 -0.27 0.93
N SER A 93 1.30 0.36 0.58
CA SER A 93 1.24 1.75 0.12
C SER A 93 1.80 2.73 1.15
N ARG A 94 1.42 2.60 2.43
CA ARG A 94 1.93 3.48 3.49
C ARG A 94 3.41 3.25 3.80
N SER A 95 3.89 2.03 3.64
CA SER A 95 5.32 1.73 3.75
C SER A 95 6.10 2.35 2.60
N LEU A 96 5.64 2.19 1.35
CA LEU A 96 6.27 2.77 0.16
C LEU A 96 6.41 4.30 0.26
N ARG A 97 5.43 4.99 0.86
CA ARG A 97 5.46 6.46 1.04
C ARG A 97 6.64 6.95 1.86
N VAL A 98 7.17 6.13 2.76
CA VAL A 98 8.26 6.50 3.67
C VAL A 98 9.60 5.88 3.31
N LEU A 99 9.69 5.17 2.19
CA LEU A 99 10.92 4.59 1.68
C LEU A 99 11.66 5.54 0.74
N ASP A 100 12.99 5.39 0.70
CA ASP A 100 13.85 6.04 -0.28
C ASP A 100 14.14 5.10 -1.46
N GLY A 101 14.09 3.80 -1.22
CA GLY A 101 14.27 2.79 -2.25
C GLY A 101 13.64 1.45 -1.86
N ALA A 102 13.53 0.52 -2.80
CA ALA A 102 12.98 -0.80 -2.54
C ALA A 102 13.70 -1.91 -3.32
N ILE A 103 13.59 -3.14 -2.79
CA ILE A 103 13.98 -4.37 -3.47
C ILE A 103 12.69 -5.12 -3.81
N ALA A 104 12.46 -5.36 -5.09
CA ALA A 104 11.37 -6.18 -5.58
C ALA A 104 11.85 -7.63 -5.77
N LEU A 105 11.29 -8.56 -4.99
CA LEU A 105 11.61 -9.97 -5.14
C LEU A 105 10.65 -10.64 -6.13
N ILE A 106 11.20 -11.44 -7.04
CA ILE A 106 10.46 -12.22 -8.03
C ILE A 106 10.85 -13.69 -7.86
N ASP A 107 9.89 -14.61 -7.91
CA ASP A 107 10.17 -16.05 -7.99
C ASP A 107 10.64 -16.39 -9.39
N SER A 108 11.88 -16.88 -9.52
CA SER A 108 12.49 -17.19 -10.83
C SER A 108 11.81 -18.32 -11.60
N GLN A 109 10.92 -19.09 -10.95
CA GLN A 109 10.07 -20.08 -11.60
C GLN A 109 8.83 -19.44 -12.23
N ALA A 110 8.22 -18.49 -11.52
CA ALA A 110 6.94 -17.89 -11.87
C ALA A 110 7.09 -16.59 -12.70
N GLY A 111 8.23 -15.91 -12.63
CA GLY A 111 8.40 -14.59 -13.22
C GLY A 111 7.57 -13.52 -12.53
N VAL A 112 7.16 -12.50 -13.27
CA VAL A 112 6.31 -11.41 -12.76
C VAL A 112 4.87 -11.88 -12.64
N GLU A 113 4.29 -11.70 -11.45
CA GLU A 113 2.91 -12.06 -11.12
C GLU A 113 1.99 -10.84 -11.01
N THR A 114 0.68 -11.04 -11.12
CA THR A 114 -0.32 -9.96 -11.07
C THR A 114 -0.18 -9.07 -9.83
N GLN A 115 0.15 -9.68 -8.70
CA GLN A 115 0.38 -8.94 -7.45
C GLN A 115 1.69 -8.15 -7.49
N THR A 116 2.74 -8.67 -8.15
CA THR A 116 3.98 -7.92 -8.39
C THR A 116 3.69 -6.65 -9.18
N GLU A 117 2.87 -6.72 -10.23
CA GLU A 117 2.46 -5.55 -11.02
C GLU A 117 1.72 -4.51 -10.18
N GLN A 118 0.85 -4.96 -9.28
CA GLN A 118 0.10 -4.05 -8.42
C GLN A 118 1.02 -3.27 -7.47
N VAL A 119 1.91 -3.99 -6.76
CA VAL A 119 2.88 -3.36 -5.86
C VAL A 119 3.85 -2.46 -6.64
N TRP A 120 4.22 -2.88 -7.86
CA TRP A 120 5.04 -2.09 -8.77
C TRP A 120 4.37 -0.78 -9.18
N ARG A 121 3.06 -0.82 -9.52
CA ARG A 121 2.26 0.37 -9.83
C ARG A 121 2.19 1.33 -8.65
N GLN A 122 1.94 0.82 -7.43
CA GLN A 122 1.97 1.66 -6.23
C GLN A 122 3.33 2.32 -6.00
N ALA A 123 4.42 1.57 -6.23
CA ALA A 123 5.76 2.14 -6.12
C ALA A 123 6.04 3.18 -7.21
N ASN A 124 5.41 3.10 -8.40
CA ASN A 124 5.45 4.15 -9.43
C ASN A 124 4.71 5.42 -8.98
N GLU A 125 3.55 5.29 -8.35
CA GLU A 125 2.79 6.42 -7.80
C GLU A 125 3.62 7.23 -6.81
N TRP A 126 4.36 6.55 -5.94
CA TRP A 126 5.26 7.18 -4.96
C TRP A 126 6.66 7.46 -5.48
N LYS A 127 6.93 7.16 -6.77
CA LYS A 127 8.24 7.34 -7.42
C LYS A 127 9.40 6.74 -6.64
N VAL A 128 9.20 5.56 -6.06
CA VAL A 128 10.22 4.87 -5.26
C VAL A 128 11.25 4.23 -6.18
N PRO A 129 12.54 4.60 -6.11
CA PRO A 129 13.64 3.93 -6.79
C PRO A 129 13.74 2.46 -6.40
N ARG A 130 14.00 1.57 -7.36
CA ARG A 130 13.93 0.12 -7.13
C ARG A 130 15.03 -0.64 -7.81
N MET A 131 15.33 -1.79 -7.24
CA MET A 131 16.09 -2.86 -7.85
C MET A 131 15.28 -4.17 -7.76
N ILE A 132 15.55 -5.11 -8.63
CA ILE A 132 14.83 -6.39 -8.70
C ILE A 132 15.78 -7.52 -8.31
N PHE A 133 15.30 -8.45 -7.51
CA PHE A 133 16.05 -9.66 -7.14
C PHE A 133 15.25 -10.89 -7.55
N ALA A 134 15.74 -11.59 -8.58
CA ALA A 134 15.21 -12.86 -9.03
C ALA A 134 15.64 -13.98 -8.05
N ASN A 135 14.71 -14.30 -7.13
CA ASN A 135 14.90 -15.24 -6.03
C ASN A 135 14.59 -16.67 -6.43
N LYS A 136 15.02 -17.62 -5.61
CA LYS A 136 14.77 -19.07 -5.77
C LYS A 136 15.39 -19.67 -7.04
N MET A 137 16.56 -19.20 -7.41
CA MET A 137 17.32 -19.75 -8.53
C MET A 137 17.68 -21.24 -8.38
N ASP A 138 17.60 -21.75 -7.15
CA ASP A 138 17.81 -23.16 -6.78
C ASP A 138 16.55 -24.03 -6.86
N LYS A 139 15.40 -23.45 -7.19
CA LYS A 139 14.14 -24.18 -7.29
C LYS A 139 14.01 -24.86 -8.66
N MET A 140 13.44 -26.07 -8.68
CA MET A 140 13.14 -26.78 -9.94
C MET A 140 12.22 -25.91 -10.82
N GLY A 141 12.61 -25.71 -12.08
CA GLY A 141 11.91 -24.83 -13.03
C GLY A 141 12.35 -23.37 -12.99
N ALA A 142 13.34 -23.01 -12.15
CA ALA A 142 13.89 -21.66 -12.13
C ALA A 142 14.58 -21.30 -13.46
N ASN A 143 14.22 -20.15 -14.02
CA ASN A 143 14.75 -19.66 -15.29
C ASN A 143 14.95 -18.14 -15.23
N PHE A 144 16.21 -17.71 -15.24
CA PHE A 144 16.54 -16.29 -15.13
C PHE A 144 16.20 -15.51 -16.41
N GLU A 145 16.38 -16.10 -17.59
CA GLU A 145 16.02 -15.45 -18.86
C GLU A 145 14.52 -15.20 -18.94
N PHE A 146 13.70 -16.18 -18.58
CA PHE A 146 12.24 -16.03 -18.47
C PHE A 146 11.87 -14.93 -17.48
N SER A 147 12.55 -14.85 -16.34
CA SER A 147 12.34 -13.77 -15.37
C SER A 147 12.62 -12.40 -16.00
N LEU A 148 13.72 -12.25 -16.75
CA LEU A 148 14.07 -11.02 -17.45
C LEU A 148 13.04 -10.64 -18.52
N GLU A 149 12.55 -11.60 -19.29
CA GLU A 149 11.50 -11.39 -20.29
C GLU A 149 10.22 -10.86 -19.64
N THR A 150 9.74 -11.51 -18.58
CA THR A 150 8.53 -11.09 -17.87
C THR A 150 8.70 -9.72 -17.20
N ILE A 151 9.89 -9.37 -16.70
CA ILE A 151 10.20 -8.05 -16.14
C ILE A 151 10.11 -6.99 -17.23
N LYS A 152 10.72 -7.21 -18.39
CA LYS A 152 10.70 -6.27 -19.52
C LYS A 152 9.30 -6.06 -20.05
N ASP A 153 8.53 -7.13 -20.19
CA ASP A 153 7.17 -7.08 -20.74
C ASP A 153 6.15 -6.45 -19.78
N ARG A 154 6.20 -6.80 -18.50
CA ARG A 154 5.13 -6.47 -17.54
C ARG A 154 5.47 -5.35 -16.56
N LEU A 155 6.74 -5.04 -16.32
CA LEU A 155 7.15 -4.02 -15.36
C LEU A 155 7.85 -2.82 -16.00
N SER A 156 8.91 -3.04 -16.75
CA SER A 156 9.66 -1.97 -17.43
C SER A 156 10.63 -2.51 -18.47
N GLU A 157 10.58 -1.95 -19.67
CA GLU A 157 11.56 -2.20 -20.73
C GLU A 157 12.99 -1.77 -20.34
N ASN A 158 13.10 -0.76 -19.47
CA ASN A 158 14.37 -0.22 -18.99
C ASN A 158 14.95 -1.03 -17.82
N SER A 159 14.86 -2.35 -17.89
CA SER A 159 15.49 -3.27 -16.93
C SER A 159 16.60 -4.06 -17.58
N ALA A 160 17.71 -4.22 -16.88
CA ALA A 160 18.81 -5.05 -17.34
C ALA A 160 19.47 -5.81 -16.19
N PRO A 161 20.02 -7.03 -16.45
CA PRO A 161 20.74 -7.77 -15.44
C PRO A 161 22.06 -7.07 -15.12
N ILE A 162 22.37 -6.93 -13.84
CA ILE A 162 23.70 -6.57 -13.34
C ILE A 162 24.45 -7.78 -12.83
N GLU A 163 23.78 -8.90 -12.73
CA GLU A 163 24.31 -10.20 -12.35
C GLU A 163 23.81 -11.27 -13.32
N TRP A 164 24.61 -12.35 -13.47
CA TRP A 164 24.25 -13.51 -14.28
C TRP A 164 24.49 -14.81 -13.49
N PRO A 165 23.53 -15.76 -13.45
CA PRO A 165 23.66 -16.97 -12.65
C PRO A 165 24.65 -17.95 -13.27
N ILE A 166 25.38 -18.69 -12.42
CA ILE A 166 26.20 -19.86 -12.80
C ILE A 166 25.38 -21.09 -12.46
N GLY A 167 24.77 -21.68 -13.48
CA GLY A 167 23.81 -22.78 -13.35
C GLY A 167 22.43 -22.32 -12.94
N ALA A 168 21.49 -23.25 -12.83
CA ALA A 168 20.11 -23.06 -12.38
C ALA A 168 19.63 -24.31 -11.66
N GLU A 169 18.55 -24.23 -10.91
CA GLU A 169 18.00 -25.33 -10.12
C GLU A 169 19.07 -25.94 -9.17
N ASP A 170 19.14 -27.25 -9.06
CA ASP A 170 20.14 -27.94 -8.21
C ASP A 170 21.61 -27.63 -8.61
N ASN A 171 21.82 -27.14 -9.83
CA ASN A 171 23.13 -26.76 -10.33
C ASN A 171 23.48 -25.28 -10.11
N PHE A 172 22.59 -24.50 -9.48
CA PHE A 172 22.86 -23.10 -9.16
C PHE A 172 24.00 -23.00 -8.14
N SER A 173 25.20 -22.68 -8.61
CA SER A 173 26.42 -22.71 -7.81
C SER A 173 27.06 -21.35 -7.58
N GLY A 174 26.74 -20.34 -8.39
CA GLY A 174 27.42 -19.04 -8.31
C GLY A 174 26.74 -17.94 -9.08
N ILE A 175 27.38 -16.77 -9.07
CA ILE A 175 26.89 -15.55 -9.70
C ILE A 175 28.07 -14.83 -10.36
N ILE A 176 27.85 -14.32 -11.57
CA ILE A 176 28.77 -13.42 -12.28
C ILE A 176 28.26 -11.99 -12.08
N ASP A 177 29.07 -11.11 -11.52
CA ASP A 177 28.84 -9.67 -11.47
C ASP A 177 29.23 -9.05 -12.82
N LEU A 178 28.26 -8.61 -13.59
CA LEU A 178 28.45 -8.04 -14.93
C LEU A 178 29.07 -6.64 -14.89
N VAL A 179 28.99 -5.94 -13.76
CA VAL A 179 29.57 -4.62 -13.59
C VAL A 179 31.09 -4.71 -13.40
N THR A 180 31.54 -5.64 -12.60
CA THR A 180 32.97 -5.84 -12.29
C THR A 180 33.62 -6.93 -13.14
N MET A 181 32.84 -7.75 -13.82
CA MET A 181 33.25 -8.97 -14.54
C MET A 181 34.00 -9.95 -13.64
N LYS A 182 33.47 -10.17 -12.45
CA LYS A 182 33.95 -11.14 -11.47
C LYS A 182 32.89 -12.22 -11.25
N ALA A 183 33.36 -13.46 -11.04
CA ALA A 183 32.46 -14.54 -10.70
C ALA A 183 32.66 -14.99 -9.25
N TYR A 184 31.59 -15.37 -8.60
CA TYR A 184 31.57 -15.82 -7.23
C TYR A 184 30.94 -17.21 -7.16
N HIS A 185 31.65 -18.14 -6.54
CA HIS A 185 31.15 -19.48 -6.25
C HIS A 185 30.81 -19.60 -4.76
N TYR A 186 29.73 -20.26 -4.44
CA TYR A 186 29.24 -20.41 -3.08
C TYR A 186 29.46 -21.85 -2.60
N ASP A 187 30.24 -21.99 -1.54
CA ASP A 187 30.59 -23.25 -0.89
C ASP A 187 30.12 -23.27 0.59
N GLY A 188 30.06 -24.49 1.16
CA GLY A 188 29.77 -24.72 2.58
C GLY A 188 28.30 -25.06 2.86
N ASP A 189 28.01 -25.52 4.08
CA ASP A 189 26.69 -26.00 4.51
C ASP A 189 25.61 -24.91 4.52
N GLN A 190 26.00 -23.65 4.72
CA GLN A 190 25.10 -22.50 4.72
C GLN A 190 25.41 -21.49 3.61
N HIS A 191 26.30 -21.83 2.67
CA HIS A 191 26.73 -20.98 1.55
C HIS A 191 27.11 -19.54 1.97
N GLU A 192 27.67 -19.36 3.16
CA GLU A 192 28.01 -18.05 3.75
C GLU A 192 29.17 -17.37 3.05
N ASN A 193 30.06 -18.15 2.45
CA ASN A 193 31.29 -17.69 1.85
C ASN A 193 31.22 -17.77 0.33
N ALA A 194 31.28 -16.60 -0.31
CA ALA A 194 31.49 -16.50 -1.74
C ALA A 194 32.99 -16.45 -2.03
N THR A 195 33.49 -17.38 -2.83
CA THR A 195 34.87 -17.40 -3.30
C THR A 195 34.93 -16.81 -4.70
N GLU A 196 35.78 -15.79 -4.92
CA GLU A 196 36.02 -15.23 -6.24
C GLU A 196 36.70 -16.30 -7.13
N ILE A 197 36.14 -16.55 -8.30
CA ILE A 197 36.63 -17.49 -9.29
C ILE A 197 36.76 -16.81 -10.66
N GLU A 198 37.44 -17.43 -11.60
CA GLU A 198 37.37 -17.01 -13.02
C GLU A 198 36.00 -17.32 -13.59
N ILE A 199 35.51 -16.45 -14.50
CA ILE A 199 34.24 -16.68 -15.20
C ILE A 199 34.39 -18.01 -16.00
N PRO A 200 33.47 -18.98 -15.81
CA PRO A 200 33.46 -20.21 -16.56
C PRO A 200 33.54 -19.98 -18.08
N ALA A 201 34.37 -20.73 -18.78
CA ALA A 201 34.64 -20.47 -20.20
C ALA A 201 33.36 -20.50 -21.07
N GLU A 202 32.40 -21.38 -20.70
CA GLU A 202 31.12 -21.52 -21.38
C GLU A 202 30.19 -20.31 -21.15
N LEU A 203 30.36 -19.53 -20.07
CA LEU A 203 29.55 -18.36 -19.74
C LEU A 203 30.21 -17.02 -20.11
N LYS A 204 31.47 -17.06 -20.56
CA LYS A 204 32.22 -15.84 -20.84
C LYS A 204 31.58 -15.02 -21.96
N SER A 205 31.15 -15.66 -23.03
CA SER A 205 30.51 -14.98 -24.17
C SER A 205 29.18 -14.33 -23.78
N ILE A 206 28.35 -15.05 -23.04
CA ILE A 206 27.06 -14.49 -22.58
C ILE A 206 27.27 -13.36 -21.55
N ALA A 207 28.26 -13.47 -20.67
CA ALA A 207 28.58 -12.41 -19.71
C ALA A 207 29.06 -11.12 -20.41
N GLU A 208 29.91 -11.25 -21.45
CA GLU A 208 30.35 -10.12 -22.25
C GLU A 208 29.19 -9.48 -23.04
N GLU A 209 28.30 -10.29 -23.63
CA GLU A 209 27.11 -9.82 -24.32
C GLU A 209 26.18 -9.03 -23.37
N LYS A 210 25.85 -9.62 -22.23
CA LYS A 210 24.95 -8.98 -21.25
C LYS A 210 25.56 -7.74 -20.60
N ARG A 211 26.89 -7.71 -20.44
CA ARG A 211 27.60 -6.50 -20.02
C ARG A 211 27.45 -5.39 -21.06
N MET A 212 27.58 -5.70 -22.35
CA MET A 212 27.40 -4.70 -23.41
C MET A 212 25.97 -4.16 -23.44
N GLU A 213 24.95 -5.03 -23.33
CA GLU A 213 23.54 -4.60 -23.20
C GLU A 213 23.33 -3.69 -21.99
N LEU A 214 23.94 -4.02 -20.85
CA LEU A 214 23.89 -3.20 -19.64
C LEU A 214 24.52 -1.82 -19.90
N ILE A 215 25.74 -1.77 -20.46
CA ILE A 215 26.43 -0.51 -20.72
C ILE A 215 25.65 0.36 -21.72
N GLU A 216 25.11 -0.23 -22.78
CA GLU A 216 24.27 0.49 -23.75
C GLU A 216 23.05 1.11 -23.05
N THR A 217 22.34 0.32 -22.23
CA THR A 217 21.15 0.80 -21.51
C THR A 217 21.48 1.92 -20.53
N VAL A 218 22.53 1.77 -19.71
CA VAL A 218 22.84 2.76 -18.66
C VAL A 218 23.52 4.01 -19.20
N SER A 219 24.19 3.95 -20.35
CA SER A 219 24.77 5.12 -21.00
C SER A 219 23.72 6.14 -21.43
N MET A 220 22.46 5.73 -21.64
CA MET A 220 21.36 6.65 -21.96
C MET A 220 21.02 7.63 -20.82
N PHE A 221 21.46 7.35 -19.59
CA PHE A 221 21.19 8.21 -18.43
C PHE A 221 22.32 9.19 -18.08
N ASP A 222 23.37 9.23 -18.92
CA ASP A 222 24.53 10.12 -18.71
C ASP A 222 25.14 10.51 -20.05
N ASP A 223 25.00 11.78 -20.43
CA ASP A 223 25.45 12.29 -21.73
C ASP A 223 26.97 12.11 -21.97
N GLU A 224 27.80 12.24 -20.92
CA GLU A 224 29.25 12.04 -21.01
C GLU A 224 29.60 10.57 -21.26
N LEU A 225 28.86 9.64 -20.61
CA LEU A 225 29.05 8.22 -20.82
C LEU A 225 28.53 7.75 -22.17
N MET A 226 27.43 8.33 -22.66
CA MET A 226 26.92 8.07 -24.00
C MET A 226 27.94 8.47 -25.06
N GLU A 227 28.58 9.63 -24.94
CA GLU A 227 29.62 10.08 -25.86
C GLU A 227 30.81 9.14 -25.88
N LYS A 228 31.33 8.75 -24.69
CA LYS A 228 32.41 7.77 -24.53
C LYS A 228 32.06 6.40 -25.14
N TYR A 229 30.84 5.92 -24.91
CA TYR A 229 30.37 4.65 -25.47
C TYR A 229 30.31 4.68 -26.99
N LEU A 230 29.79 5.75 -27.58
CA LEU A 230 29.71 5.93 -29.04
C LEU A 230 31.10 6.07 -29.69
N GLU A 231 32.09 6.62 -28.99
CA GLU A 231 33.49 6.66 -29.41
C GLU A 231 34.20 5.31 -29.32
N GLY A 232 33.57 4.31 -28.71
CA GLY A 232 34.14 2.96 -28.52
C GLY A 232 35.17 2.90 -27.39
N ASN A 233 35.13 3.84 -26.45
CA ASN A 233 35.98 3.85 -25.26
C ASN A 233 35.46 2.90 -24.20
N GLU A 234 36.36 2.18 -23.50
CA GLU A 234 35.96 1.37 -22.36
C GLU A 234 35.52 2.24 -21.18
N LEU A 235 34.40 1.88 -20.55
CA LEU A 235 33.92 2.51 -19.34
C LEU A 235 34.49 1.82 -18.09
N SER A 236 34.94 2.60 -17.14
CA SER A 236 35.37 2.10 -15.83
C SER A 236 34.20 1.57 -15.00
N VAL A 237 34.50 0.72 -14.01
CA VAL A 237 33.48 0.18 -13.08
C VAL A 237 32.77 1.29 -12.33
N GLU A 238 33.48 2.36 -11.93
CA GLU A 238 32.97 3.50 -11.21
C GLU A 238 31.98 4.31 -12.09
N GLU A 239 32.30 4.50 -13.36
CA GLU A 239 31.41 5.17 -14.31
C GLU A 239 30.13 4.37 -14.54
N ILE A 240 30.24 3.05 -14.73
CA ILE A 240 29.06 2.17 -14.87
C ILE A 240 28.20 2.22 -13.62
N LYS A 241 28.78 2.09 -12.42
CA LYS A 241 28.05 2.20 -11.14
C LYS A 241 27.36 3.54 -10.98
N SER A 242 28.04 4.64 -11.36
CA SER A 242 27.46 5.97 -11.31
C SER A 242 26.25 6.11 -12.24
N ALA A 243 26.34 5.58 -13.47
CA ALA A 243 25.23 5.61 -14.41
C ALA A 243 24.03 4.77 -13.95
N ILE A 244 24.28 3.54 -13.46
CA ILE A 244 23.24 2.70 -12.85
C ILE A 244 22.53 3.48 -11.74
N ARG A 245 23.31 4.08 -10.80
CA ARG A 245 22.76 4.84 -9.70
C ARG A 245 21.91 6.04 -10.18
N LYS A 246 22.37 6.81 -11.16
CA LYS A 246 21.61 7.92 -11.74
C LYS A 246 20.27 7.44 -12.30
N GLY A 247 20.28 6.38 -13.13
CA GLY A 247 19.07 5.80 -13.70
C GLY A 247 18.10 5.25 -12.64
N VAL A 248 18.61 4.60 -11.58
CA VAL A 248 17.79 4.08 -10.47
C VAL A 248 17.15 5.22 -9.68
N ILE A 249 17.91 6.26 -9.33
CA ILE A 249 17.40 7.41 -8.56
C ILE A 249 16.36 8.18 -9.38
N ALA A 250 16.57 8.30 -10.69
CA ALA A 250 15.57 8.91 -11.59
C ALA A 250 14.30 8.09 -11.74
N GLY A 251 14.32 6.79 -11.36
CA GLY A 251 13.21 5.85 -11.56
C GLY A 251 13.05 5.43 -13.03
N GLU A 252 14.12 5.54 -13.82
CA GLU A 252 14.15 5.25 -15.26
C GLU A 252 14.89 3.97 -15.59
N PHE A 253 15.65 3.41 -14.64
CA PHE A 253 16.37 2.15 -14.79
C PHE A 253 16.18 1.24 -13.57
N TYR A 254 16.05 -0.07 -13.81
CA TYR A 254 15.84 -1.08 -12.78
C TYR A 254 16.85 -2.23 -12.91
N PRO A 255 17.93 -2.24 -12.10
CA PRO A 255 18.91 -3.32 -12.12
C PRO A 255 18.31 -4.62 -11.62
N VAL A 256 18.60 -5.72 -12.32
CA VAL A 256 18.14 -7.06 -11.97
C VAL A 256 19.30 -7.90 -11.45
N LEU A 257 19.14 -8.42 -10.23
CA LEU A 257 20.04 -9.33 -9.55
C LEU A 257 19.43 -10.74 -9.53
N CYS A 258 20.25 -11.74 -9.22
CA CYS A 258 19.79 -13.10 -9.08
C CYS A 258 20.34 -13.79 -7.83
N GLY A 259 19.59 -14.79 -7.32
CA GLY A 259 20.07 -15.55 -6.17
C GLY A 259 19.02 -16.47 -5.56
N THR A 260 19.33 -16.98 -4.39
CA THR A 260 18.40 -17.74 -3.56
C THR A 260 18.53 -17.33 -2.11
N ALA A 261 17.44 -16.78 -1.55
CA ALA A 261 17.40 -16.43 -0.14
C ALA A 261 17.45 -17.69 0.75
N LEU A 262 16.76 -18.76 0.38
CA LEU A 262 16.77 -20.01 1.14
C LEU A 262 18.17 -20.65 1.11
N GLY A 263 18.77 -20.76 -0.06
CA GLY A 263 20.13 -21.25 -0.24
C GLY A 263 21.23 -20.25 0.13
N ASN A 264 20.88 -19.06 0.63
CA ASN A 264 21.79 -18.00 1.10
C ASN A 264 22.85 -17.56 0.07
N LYS A 265 22.53 -17.59 -1.25
CA LYS A 265 23.41 -17.18 -2.34
C LYS A 265 22.92 -15.86 -2.95
N GLY A 266 23.82 -14.90 -3.16
CA GLY A 266 23.51 -13.59 -3.76
C GLY A 266 23.04 -12.49 -2.78
N VAL A 267 22.65 -12.81 -1.55
CA VAL A 267 22.11 -11.82 -0.60
C VAL A 267 23.13 -10.74 -0.21
N LYS A 268 24.42 -11.11 -0.05
CA LYS A 268 25.49 -10.13 0.23
C LYS A 268 25.71 -9.18 -0.95
N LEU A 269 25.64 -9.69 -2.18
CA LEU A 269 25.75 -8.87 -3.39
C LEU A 269 24.55 -7.90 -3.49
N ALA A 270 23.35 -8.37 -3.15
CA ALA A 270 22.18 -7.50 -3.08
C ALA A 270 22.32 -6.40 -2.02
N LEU A 271 22.91 -6.69 -0.85
CA LEU A 271 23.22 -5.67 0.16
C LEU A 271 24.26 -4.66 -0.34
N ASP A 272 25.26 -5.10 -1.08
CA ASP A 272 26.25 -4.20 -1.70
C ASP A 272 25.57 -3.32 -2.77
N ALA A 273 24.71 -3.90 -3.60
CA ALA A 273 23.92 -3.18 -4.61
C ALA A 273 22.98 -2.12 -3.98
N VAL A 274 22.42 -2.39 -2.80
CA VAL A 274 21.64 -1.40 -2.03
C VAL A 274 22.50 -0.17 -1.70
N LEU A 275 23.75 -0.36 -1.28
CA LEU A 275 24.65 0.75 -0.98
C LEU A 275 25.05 1.52 -2.23
N ASP A 276 25.35 0.80 -3.32
CA ASP A 276 25.84 1.37 -4.55
C ASP A 276 24.74 2.09 -5.36
N TYR A 277 23.53 1.56 -5.41
CA TYR A 277 22.51 2.01 -6.36
C TYR A 277 21.29 2.68 -5.75
N LEU A 278 20.83 2.28 -4.55
CA LEU A 278 19.68 2.91 -3.92
C LEU A 278 20.04 4.27 -3.27
N PRO A 279 19.11 5.24 -3.29
CA PRO A 279 19.39 6.59 -2.80
C PRO A 279 19.53 6.68 -1.28
N ALA A 280 20.27 7.69 -0.85
CA ALA A 280 20.19 8.24 0.49
C ALA A 280 19.06 9.28 0.58
N PRO A 281 18.60 9.67 1.78
CA PRO A 281 17.62 10.74 1.93
C PRO A 281 18.03 12.08 1.29
N THR A 282 19.31 12.31 1.09
CA THR A 282 19.86 13.50 0.42
C THR A 282 19.77 13.47 -1.11
N ASP A 283 19.63 12.28 -1.69
CA ASP A 283 19.55 12.12 -3.15
C ASP A 283 18.11 12.27 -3.68
N ILE A 284 17.14 12.26 -2.76
CA ILE A 284 15.72 12.40 -3.08
C ILE A 284 15.31 13.88 -3.05
N PRO A 285 14.41 14.32 -3.95
CA PRO A 285 13.88 15.68 -3.92
C PRO A 285 13.30 16.04 -2.54
N PRO A 286 13.35 17.34 -2.14
CA PRO A 286 12.73 17.81 -0.92
C PRO A 286 11.26 17.38 -0.81
N VAL A 287 10.83 16.95 0.38
CA VAL A 287 9.44 16.56 0.57
C VAL A 287 8.52 17.78 0.42
N LYS A 288 7.46 17.59 -0.36
CA LYS A 288 6.45 18.62 -0.60
C LYS A 288 5.34 18.57 0.45
N GLY A 289 4.79 19.72 0.73
CA GLY A 289 3.64 19.88 1.62
C GLY A 289 2.99 21.25 1.39
N ILE A 290 2.03 21.57 2.24
CA ILE A 290 1.36 22.87 2.26
C ILE A 290 1.48 23.50 3.65
N ASP A 291 1.48 24.81 3.73
CA ASP A 291 1.35 25.51 4.99
C ASP A 291 -0.13 25.57 5.44
N MET A 292 -0.41 26.23 6.56
CA MET A 292 -1.78 26.36 7.07
C MET A 292 -2.69 27.29 6.24
N ASN A 293 -2.16 27.90 5.18
CA ASN A 293 -2.86 28.76 4.23
C ASN A 293 -2.91 28.15 2.83
N ASP A 294 -2.64 26.83 2.71
CA ASP A 294 -2.60 26.06 1.47
C ASP A 294 -1.50 26.50 0.48
N ASN A 295 -0.49 27.24 0.93
CA ASN A 295 0.65 27.56 0.06
C ASN A 295 1.63 26.38 0.02
N PRO A 296 2.18 26.05 -1.17
CA PRO A 296 3.18 25.00 -1.31
C PRO A 296 4.43 25.32 -0.50
N ILE A 297 4.95 24.33 0.21
CA ILE A 297 6.19 24.40 0.98
C ILE A 297 7.02 23.15 0.77
N GLU A 298 8.33 23.28 0.79
CA GLU A 298 9.25 22.14 0.70
C GLU A 298 10.12 22.04 1.94
N ARG A 299 10.49 20.80 2.31
CA ARG A 299 11.41 20.52 3.41
C ARG A 299 12.56 19.67 2.88
N LYS A 300 13.80 20.16 3.06
CA LYS A 300 15.01 19.44 2.69
C LYS A 300 15.39 18.45 3.78
N ALA A 301 15.97 17.33 3.40
CA ALA A 301 16.53 16.37 4.35
C ALA A 301 17.79 16.95 5.01
N SER A 302 17.61 17.69 6.11
CA SER A 302 18.68 18.32 6.87
C SER A 302 18.30 18.45 8.33
N ASP A 303 19.25 18.21 9.24
CA ASP A 303 19.06 18.34 10.68
C ASP A 303 18.87 19.79 11.13
N SER A 304 19.30 20.78 10.33
CA SER A 304 19.15 22.21 10.61
C SER A 304 17.81 22.82 10.18
N GLU A 305 17.02 22.09 9.39
CA GLU A 305 15.68 22.50 8.98
C GLU A 305 14.68 22.39 10.16
N PRO A 306 13.54 23.09 10.10
CA PRO A 306 12.46 22.87 11.04
C PRO A 306 11.98 21.40 11.02
N PHE A 307 11.66 20.86 12.20
CA PHE A 307 11.21 19.48 12.30
C PHE A 307 9.92 19.22 11.51
N SER A 308 9.95 18.18 10.71
CA SER A 308 8.76 17.59 10.09
C SER A 308 8.89 16.08 9.94
N ALA A 309 7.81 15.36 10.23
CA ALA A 309 7.75 13.91 10.17
C ALA A 309 6.34 13.44 9.77
N LEU A 310 6.26 12.26 9.19
CA LEU A 310 5.03 11.59 8.83
C LEU A 310 4.84 10.34 9.71
N ALA A 311 3.72 10.27 10.42
CA ALA A 311 3.30 9.08 11.13
C ALA A 311 2.72 8.08 10.12
N PHE A 312 3.44 7.01 9.83
CA PHE A 312 3.04 6.07 8.78
C PHE A 312 2.43 4.76 9.31
N LYS A 313 2.61 4.47 10.59
CA LYS A 313 2.02 3.30 11.24
C LYS A 313 1.76 3.57 12.71
N VAL A 314 0.58 3.23 13.17
CA VAL A 314 0.22 3.21 14.59
C VAL A 314 -0.12 1.77 14.97
N MET A 315 0.35 1.32 16.12
CA MET A 315 0.00 0.02 16.67
C MET A 315 -0.24 0.12 18.17
N ASN A 316 -1.09 -0.74 18.68
CA ASN A 316 -1.33 -0.86 20.12
C ASN A 316 -0.46 -1.97 20.69
N ASP A 317 0.49 -1.59 21.51
CA ASP A 317 1.40 -2.53 22.17
C ASP A 317 0.92 -2.81 23.60
N PRO A 318 0.87 -4.09 24.03
CA PRO A 318 0.36 -4.45 25.35
C PRO A 318 1.18 -3.86 26.52
N PHE A 319 2.48 -3.55 26.31
CA PHE A 319 3.39 -3.11 27.36
C PHE A 319 3.59 -1.59 27.40
N VAL A 320 3.62 -0.96 26.25
CA VAL A 320 3.92 0.49 26.14
C VAL A 320 2.73 1.33 25.67
N GLY A 321 1.63 0.71 25.32
CA GLY A 321 0.43 1.37 24.80
C GLY A 321 0.58 1.75 23.33
N ASN A 322 0.07 2.93 22.93
CA ASN A 322 0.18 3.38 21.54
C ASN A 322 1.62 3.62 21.14
N LEU A 323 2.06 2.93 20.11
CA LEU A 323 3.36 3.04 19.46
C LEU A 323 3.15 3.60 18.06
N THR A 324 3.66 4.80 17.82
CA THR A 324 3.53 5.49 16.54
C THR A 324 4.86 5.49 15.80
N PHE A 325 4.93 4.80 14.69
CA PHE A 325 6.09 4.81 13.80
C PHE A 325 6.03 6.05 12.91
N PHE A 326 7.14 6.75 12.82
CA PHE A 326 7.23 7.96 12.03
C PHE A 326 8.58 8.05 11.30
N ARG A 327 8.57 8.68 10.13
CA ARG A 327 9.77 9.06 9.40
C ARG A 327 9.99 10.55 9.56
N VAL A 328 11.20 10.93 9.94
CA VAL A 328 11.65 12.33 9.99
C VAL A 328 12.11 12.74 8.59
N TYR A 329 11.47 13.74 8.01
CA TYR A 329 11.89 14.30 6.73
C TYR A 329 12.86 15.46 6.90
N SER A 330 12.71 16.26 7.95
CA SER A 330 13.57 17.40 8.24
C SER A 330 13.70 17.66 9.73
N GLY A 331 14.80 18.28 10.14
CA GLY A 331 15.02 18.68 11.51
C GLY A 331 15.38 17.55 12.47
N THR A 332 15.28 17.83 13.74
CA THR A 332 15.59 16.91 14.85
C THR A 332 14.49 16.90 15.88
N LEU A 333 14.27 15.78 16.55
CA LEU A 333 13.27 15.64 17.62
C LEU A 333 13.89 14.98 18.85
N LYS A 334 13.66 15.58 20.02
CA LYS A 334 14.14 15.07 21.31
C LYS A 334 13.03 14.32 22.06
N SER A 335 13.41 13.25 22.73
CA SER A 335 12.55 12.56 23.68
C SER A 335 12.05 13.51 24.76
N GLY A 336 10.80 13.41 25.18
CA GLY A 336 10.16 14.28 26.16
C GLY A 336 9.70 15.66 25.64
N SER A 337 9.97 15.99 24.37
CA SER A 337 9.57 17.26 23.75
C SER A 337 8.11 17.23 23.28
N TYR A 338 7.65 18.37 22.74
CA TYR A 338 6.33 18.50 22.15
C TYR A 338 6.44 18.59 20.63
N VAL A 339 5.44 18.03 19.94
CA VAL A 339 5.21 18.17 18.51
C VAL A 339 3.83 18.72 18.25
N TYR A 340 3.65 19.36 17.09
CA TYR A 340 2.37 19.82 16.61
C TYR A 340 1.86 18.85 15.53
N ASN A 341 0.69 18.24 15.76
CA ASN A 341 -0.01 17.46 14.77
C ASN A 341 -0.78 18.43 13.87
N SER A 342 -0.22 18.76 12.71
CA SER A 342 -0.82 19.75 11.79
C SER A 342 -2.05 19.23 11.07
N SER A 343 -2.21 17.91 10.95
CA SER A 343 -3.40 17.30 10.35
C SER A 343 -4.64 17.48 11.23
N LYS A 344 -4.46 17.61 12.57
CA LYS A 344 -5.55 17.77 13.55
C LYS A 344 -5.58 19.12 14.24
N GLY A 345 -4.50 19.90 14.14
CA GLY A 345 -4.40 21.19 14.79
C GLY A 345 -4.08 21.12 16.29
N GLU A 346 -3.52 20.03 16.79
CA GLU A 346 -3.30 19.75 18.20
C GLU A 346 -1.81 19.59 18.54
N LYS A 347 -1.48 19.88 19.80
CA LYS A 347 -0.12 19.72 20.33
C LYS A 347 -0.05 18.47 21.19
N GLU A 348 0.87 17.58 20.85
CA GLU A 348 1.08 16.33 21.58
C GLU A 348 2.48 16.23 22.18
N ARG A 349 2.60 15.49 23.26
CA ARG A 349 3.89 15.25 23.92
C ARG A 349 4.47 13.90 23.52
N ILE A 350 5.71 13.89 23.02
CA ILE A 350 6.50 12.68 22.84
C ILE A 350 6.98 12.21 24.23
N GLY A 351 6.60 11.01 24.63
CA GLY A 351 7.09 10.41 25.85
C GLY A 351 8.52 9.89 25.67
N ARG A 352 8.67 8.79 24.97
CA ARG A 352 9.94 8.14 24.61
C ARG A 352 10.05 7.97 23.12
N ILE A 353 11.27 7.97 22.60
CA ILE A 353 11.58 7.62 21.21
C ILE A 353 12.31 6.29 21.22
N LEU A 354 11.86 5.35 20.40
CA LEU A 354 12.41 4.02 20.29
C LEU A 354 12.96 3.78 18.89
N GLN A 355 14.14 3.20 18.82
CA GLN A 355 14.70 2.62 17.62
C GLN A 355 14.40 1.12 17.63
N MET A 356 13.91 0.61 16.53
CA MET A 356 13.54 -0.79 16.39
C MET A 356 14.70 -1.61 15.83
N HIS A 357 15.02 -2.70 16.49
CA HIS A 357 16.02 -3.68 16.07
C HIS A 357 15.39 -5.07 16.10
N ALA A 358 14.69 -5.45 15.02
CA ALA A 358 13.86 -6.64 15.00
C ALA A 358 12.86 -6.64 16.19
N ASN A 359 12.95 -7.63 17.10
CA ASN A 359 12.09 -7.71 18.29
C ASN A 359 12.59 -6.86 19.49
N GLN A 360 13.73 -6.22 19.36
CA GLN A 360 14.28 -5.41 20.45
C GLN A 360 13.98 -3.93 20.24
N ARG A 361 13.71 -3.23 21.33
CA ARG A 361 13.43 -1.80 21.37
C ARG A 361 14.54 -1.10 22.13
N LYS A 362 15.27 -0.22 21.44
CA LYS A 362 16.32 0.62 22.04
C LYS A 362 15.77 2.02 22.22
N GLU A 363 15.75 2.50 23.46
CA GLU A 363 15.39 3.90 23.73
C GLU A 363 16.51 4.83 23.26
N ILE A 364 16.13 5.87 22.52
CA ILE A 364 17.02 6.91 22.04
C ILE A 364 16.56 8.28 22.52
N THR A 365 17.51 9.17 22.74
CA THR A 365 17.23 10.52 23.26
C THR A 365 16.86 11.52 22.18
N GLU A 366 17.25 11.27 20.95
CA GLU A 366 17.10 12.18 19.84
C GLU A 366 17.03 11.40 18.50
N VAL A 367 16.24 11.88 17.56
CA VAL A 367 16.10 11.35 16.19
C VAL A 367 16.33 12.49 15.20
N TYR A 368 16.90 12.17 14.05
CA TYR A 368 17.40 13.12 13.06
C TYR A 368 16.69 12.99 11.70
N ALA A 369 16.88 13.99 10.82
CA ALA A 369 16.37 13.95 9.47
C ALA A 369 16.74 12.65 8.74
N GLY A 370 15.82 12.09 7.95
CA GLY A 370 15.98 10.83 7.22
C GLY A 370 15.78 9.56 8.05
N GLU A 371 15.71 9.65 9.39
CA GLU A 371 15.58 8.47 10.25
C GLU A 371 14.13 8.01 10.41
N ILE A 372 13.99 6.71 10.69
CA ILE A 372 12.71 6.08 11.05
C ILE A 372 12.82 5.68 12.53
N ALA A 373 11.81 6.04 13.31
CA ALA A 373 11.73 5.73 14.74
C ALA A 373 10.27 5.49 15.15
N ALA A 374 10.07 5.06 16.39
CA ALA A 374 8.77 4.92 16.99
C ALA A 374 8.64 5.81 18.22
N ALA A 375 7.51 6.49 18.38
CA ALA A 375 7.19 7.32 19.53
C ALA A 375 6.19 6.63 20.44
N VAL A 376 6.40 6.74 21.75
CA VAL A 376 5.44 6.35 22.77
C VAL A 376 4.84 7.63 23.37
N GLY A 377 3.53 7.64 23.58
CA GLY A 377 2.83 8.72 24.27
C GLY A 377 1.97 9.63 23.40
N LEU A 378 2.00 9.46 22.07
CA LEU A 378 1.05 10.11 21.16
C LEU A 378 -0.34 9.44 21.32
N LYS A 379 -1.35 10.25 21.64
CA LYS A 379 -2.70 9.75 21.96
C LYS A 379 -3.67 9.89 20.79
N ASP A 380 -3.55 11.00 20.07
CA ASP A 380 -4.51 11.42 19.05
C ASP A 380 -3.91 11.44 17.63
N THR A 381 -2.67 10.98 17.49
CA THR A 381 -2.01 10.78 16.21
C THR A 381 -2.48 9.49 15.55
N PHE A 382 -2.89 9.59 14.27
CA PHE A 382 -3.27 8.47 13.40
C PHE A 382 -2.25 8.23 12.29
N THR A 383 -2.39 7.10 11.62
CA THR A 383 -1.63 6.84 10.41
C THR A 383 -1.96 7.88 9.32
N GLY A 384 -0.92 8.49 8.75
CA GLY A 384 -1.05 9.57 7.76
C GLY A 384 -0.94 10.98 8.34
N ASP A 385 -0.92 11.14 9.67
CA ASP A 385 -0.80 12.45 10.29
C ASP A 385 0.62 13.03 10.14
N THR A 386 0.69 14.34 9.95
CA THR A 386 1.95 15.08 9.94
C THR A 386 2.28 15.63 11.31
N LEU A 387 3.48 15.34 11.79
CA LEU A 387 4.06 15.89 13.02
C LEU A 387 5.12 16.93 12.66
N CYS A 388 5.02 18.13 13.21
CA CYS A 388 5.95 19.21 12.86
C CYS A 388 6.27 20.14 14.05
N ASP A 389 7.17 21.08 13.79
CA ASP A 389 7.43 22.21 14.69
C ASP A 389 6.21 23.16 14.75
N GLU A 390 5.84 23.59 15.96
CA GLU A 390 4.67 24.45 16.19
C GLU A 390 4.77 25.80 15.49
N LYS A 391 6.00 26.34 15.32
CA LYS A 391 6.25 27.65 14.69
C LYS A 391 6.32 27.56 13.16
N ASN A 392 6.74 26.41 12.65
CA ASN A 392 6.95 26.17 11.23
C ASN A 392 6.03 25.06 10.73
N LYS A 393 4.73 25.29 10.84
CA LYS A 393 3.70 24.30 10.52
C LYS A 393 3.74 23.92 9.05
N VAL A 394 3.61 22.63 8.79
CA VAL A 394 3.50 22.03 7.47
C VAL A 394 2.54 20.86 7.53
N ILE A 395 1.74 20.68 6.50
CA ILE A 395 1.00 19.45 6.24
C ILE A 395 1.69 18.79 5.06
N LEU A 396 2.31 17.64 5.30
CA LEU A 396 2.90 16.84 4.23
C LEU A 396 1.77 16.23 3.38
N GLU A 397 2.08 15.82 2.17
CA GLU A 397 1.12 15.20 1.27
C GLU A 397 0.36 14.06 1.98
N LYS A 398 -0.97 14.13 1.94
CA LYS A 398 -1.84 13.16 2.61
C LYS A 398 -1.81 11.82 1.86
N MET A 399 -1.76 10.74 2.62
CA MET A 399 -2.00 9.41 2.07
C MET A 399 -3.49 9.27 1.74
N THR A 400 -3.79 8.81 0.54
CA THR A 400 -5.15 8.40 0.16
C THR A 400 -5.30 6.92 0.45
N PHE A 401 -6.40 6.55 1.08
CA PHE A 401 -6.67 5.16 1.43
C PHE A 401 -7.85 4.65 0.60
N PRO A 402 -7.78 3.43 0.05
CA PRO A 402 -8.89 2.86 -0.69
C PRO A 402 -10.10 2.61 0.22
N GLU A 403 -11.29 2.72 -0.35
CA GLU A 403 -12.52 2.38 0.35
C GLU A 403 -12.65 0.87 0.55
N PRO A 404 -13.16 0.42 1.71
CA PRO A 404 -13.44 -1.00 1.95
C PRO A 404 -14.41 -1.57 0.92
N VAL A 405 -14.21 -2.83 0.56
CA VAL A 405 -15.03 -3.52 -0.46
C VAL A 405 -15.86 -4.68 0.09
N ILE A 406 -15.56 -5.16 1.30
CA ILE A 406 -16.28 -6.24 1.98
C ILE A 406 -16.79 -5.76 3.33
N GLU A 407 -17.97 -6.20 3.72
CA GLU A 407 -18.60 -5.92 5.00
C GLU A 407 -18.98 -7.21 5.73
N LEU A 408 -18.83 -7.22 7.06
CA LEU A 408 -19.25 -8.30 7.94
C LEU A 408 -20.09 -7.73 9.09
N ALA A 409 -21.22 -8.36 9.40
CA ALA A 409 -21.92 -8.11 10.63
C ALA A 409 -21.26 -8.90 11.77
N ILE A 410 -20.97 -8.25 12.89
CA ILE A 410 -20.45 -8.88 14.09
C ILE A 410 -21.37 -8.60 15.27
N GLU A 411 -21.57 -9.61 16.13
CA GLU A 411 -22.43 -9.53 17.30
C GLU A 411 -21.67 -10.03 18.53
N PRO A 412 -21.56 -9.24 19.62
CA PRO A 412 -20.93 -9.68 20.85
C PRO A 412 -21.74 -10.80 21.49
N LYS A 413 -21.10 -11.83 22.08
CA LYS A 413 -21.78 -12.94 22.76
C LYS A 413 -22.37 -12.54 24.11
N SER A 414 -21.85 -11.50 24.74
CA SER A 414 -22.29 -11.01 26.04
C SER A 414 -22.23 -9.48 26.12
N LYS A 415 -22.88 -8.88 27.15
CA LYS A 415 -22.77 -7.46 27.44
C LYS A 415 -21.35 -7.01 27.77
N ALA A 416 -20.58 -7.88 28.44
CA ALA A 416 -19.16 -7.58 28.71
C ALA A 416 -18.33 -7.55 27.44
N ASP A 417 -18.60 -8.44 26.48
CA ASP A 417 -17.96 -8.45 25.18
C ASP A 417 -18.31 -7.20 24.34
N GLN A 418 -19.51 -6.63 24.52
CA GLN A 418 -19.92 -5.40 23.82
C GLN A 418 -19.02 -4.20 24.16
N GLU A 419 -18.69 -4.01 25.43
CA GLU A 419 -17.81 -2.91 25.86
C GLU A 419 -16.38 -3.15 25.36
N LYS A 420 -15.87 -4.36 25.52
CA LYS A 420 -14.56 -4.76 25.00
C LYS A 420 -14.49 -4.60 23.47
N MET A 421 -15.53 -5.04 22.75
CA MET A 421 -15.63 -4.93 21.30
C MET A 421 -15.59 -3.47 20.83
N SER A 422 -16.32 -2.58 21.48
CA SER A 422 -16.29 -1.15 21.14
C SER A 422 -14.89 -0.55 21.28
N LEU A 423 -14.18 -0.90 22.37
CA LEU A 423 -12.81 -0.46 22.59
C LEU A 423 -11.83 -1.08 21.56
N ALA A 424 -11.97 -2.36 21.26
CA ALA A 424 -11.15 -3.07 20.28
C ALA A 424 -11.32 -2.45 18.88
N LEU A 425 -12.56 -2.22 18.44
CA LEU A 425 -12.86 -1.61 17.15
C LEU A 425 -12.26 -0.20 17.02
N GLN A 426 -12.35 0.63 18.06
CA GLN A 426 -11.75 1.94 18.07
C GLN A 426 -10.21 1.89 17.94
N LYS A 427 -9.55 0.94 18.62
CA LYS A 427 -8.11 0.77 18.54
C LYS A 427 -7.68 0.25 17.17
N LEU A 428 -8.36 -0.76 16.64
CA LEU A 428 -8.09 -1.33 15.32
C LEU A 428 -8.31 -0.30 14.20
N ALA A 429 -9.36 0.52 14.29
CA ALA A 429 -9.59 1.61 13.33
C ALA A 429 -8.52 2.73 13.40
N LYS A 430 -7.84 2.90 14.54
CA LYS A 430 -6.68 3.81 14.63
C LYS A 430 -5.44 3.24 13.96
N GLU A 431 -5.26 1.93 14.03
CA GLU A 431 -4.12 1.24 13.42
C GLU A 431 -4.26 1.15 11.90
N ASP A 432 -5.46 0.83 11.43
CA ASP A 432 -5.75 0.55 10.02
C ASP A 432 -6.83 1.49 9.47
N PRO A 433 -6.45 2.50 8.68
CA PRO A 433 -7.40 3.43 8.07
C PRO A 433 -8.29 2.83 6.97
N SER A 434 -7.99 1.61 6.46
CA SER A 434 -8.88 0.88 5.54
C SER A 434 -9.95 0.07 6.26
N PHE A 435 -9.83 -0.06 7.58
CA PHE A 435 -10.82 -0.71 8.42
C PHE A 435 -11.84 0.31 8.90
N ARG A 436 -13.11 0.00 8.73
CA ARG A 436 -14.22 0.80 9.25
C ARG A 436 -15.13 -0.04 10.12
N ALA A 437 -15.63 0.57 11.18
CA ALA A 437 -16.65 0.00 12.03
C ALA A 437 -17.79 0.99 12.17
N SER A 438 -19.02 0.54 11.94
CA SER A 438 -20.24 1.34 12.04
C SER A 438 -21.33 0.53 12.72
N THR A 439 -22.30 1.22 13.30
CA THR A 439 -23.49 0.56 13.82
C THR A 439 -24.64 0.81 12.88
N ASN A 440 -25.27 -0.23 12.40
CA ASN A 440 -26.51 -0.11 11.65
C ASN A 440 -27.62 0.30 12.65
N HIS A 441 -28.11 1.51 12.50
CA HIS A 441 -29.11 2.07 13.43
C HIS A 441 -30.47 1.38 13.34
N GLU A 442 -30.78 0.72 12.24
CA GLU A 442 -32.06 0.02 12.05
C GLU A 442 -32.02 -1.38 12.67
N THR A 443 -30.93 -2.12 12.46
CA THR A 443 -30.79 -3.49 12.98
C THR A 443 -30.09 -3.57 14.34
N GLY A 444 -29.41 -2.49 14.74
CA GLY A 444 -28.55 -2.48 15.95
C GLY A 444 -27.27 -3.30 15.83
N GLN A 445 -26.99 -3.87 14.65
CA GLN A 445 -25.80 -4.67 14.40
C GLN A 445 -24.57 -3.81 14.20
N THR A 446 -23.43 -4.30 14.66
CA THR A 446 -22.13 -3.69 14.32
C THR A 446 -21.65 -4.27 13.02
N ILE A 447 -21.40 -3.38 12.03
CA ILE A 447 -20.85 -3.73 10.72
C ILE A 447 -19.38 -3.33 10.72
N ILE A 448 -18.53 -4.26 10.33
CA ILE A 448 -17.11 -4.01 10.05
C ILE A 448 -16.87 -4.13 8.55
N ALA A 449 -16.05 -3.24 8.02
CA ALA A 449 -15.72 -3.18 6.60
C ALA A 449 -14.19 -3.21 6.39
N GLY A 450 -13.73 -3.89 5.35
CA GLY A 450 -12.31 -4.07 5.05
C GLY A 450 -12.04 -4.39 3.57
N MET A 451 -10.77 -4.62 3.25
CA MET A 451 -10.28 -4.78 1.88
C MET A 451 -10.50 -6.20 1.31
N GLY A 452 -10.68 -7.20 2.15
CA GLY A 452 -10.86 -8.59 1.74
C GLY A 452 -11.30 -9.49 2.89
N GLU A 453 -11.66 -10.74 2.57
CA GLU A 453 -12.09 -11.73 3.56
C GLU A 453 -10.99 -12.02 4.59
N LEU A 454 -9.75 -12.20 4.13
CA LEU A 454 -8.61 -12.45 5.01
C LEU A 454 -8.33 -11.26 5.92
N HIS A 455 -8.45 -10.03 5.41
CA HIS A 455 -8.29 -8.82 6.22
C HIS A 455 -9.27 -8.80 7.40
N LEU A 456 -10.56 -9.01 7.14
CA LEU A 456 -11.57 -9.01 8.20
C LEU A 456 -11.43 -10.21 9.14
N ASP A 457 -11.05 -11.40 8.64
CA ASP A 457 -10.79 -12.57 9.44
C ASP A 457 -9.62 -12.35 10.43
N VAL A 458 -8.54 -11.74 9.96
CA VAL A 458 -7.40 -11.36 10.82
C VAL A 458 -7.83 -10.37 11.91
N LEU A 459 -8.63 -9.36 11.58
CA LEU A 459 -9.09 -8.37 12.55
C LEU A 459 -10.04 -8.99 13.61
N VAL A 460 -10.92 -9.88 13.20
CA VAL A 460 -11.80 -10.62 14.12
C VAL A 460 -10.99 -11.53 15.06
N ASP A 461 -9.98 -12.21 14.53
CA ASP A 461 -9.12 -13.06 15.35
C ASP A 461 -8.24 -12.21 16.31
N ARG A 462 -7.77 -11.04 15.87
CA ARG A 462 -7.10 -10.07 16.76
C ARG A 462 -8.02 -9.58 17.88
N MET A 463 -9.30 -9.30 17.59
CA MET A 463 -10.27 -8.95 18.65
C MET A 463 -10.37 -10.04 19.70
N ARG A 464 -10.34 -11.32 19.30
CA ARG A 464 -10.37 -12.45 20.22
C ARG A 464 -9.09 -12.57 21.03
N ARG A 465 -7.92 -12.58 20.38
CA ARG A 465 -6.61 -12.85 21.02
C ARG A 465 -6.06 -11.67 21.82
N GLU A 466 -6.15 -10.46 21.28
CA GLU A 466 -5.53 -9.27 21.88
C GLU A 466 -6.46 -8.54 22.84
N PHE A 467 -7.79 -8.61 22.61
CA PHE A 467 -8.78 -7.86 23.38
C PHE A 467 -9.75 -8.73 24.16
N ASP A 468 -9.60 -10.06 24.08
CA ASP A 468 -10.46 -11.02 24.76
C ASP A 468 -11.97 -10.76 24.49
N VAL A 469 -12.31 -10.56 23.19
CA VAL A 469 -13.67 -10.31 22.71
C VAL A 469 -14.23 -11.56 22.06
N GLU A 470 -15.33 -12.08 22.59
CA GLU A 470 -16.07 -13.14 21.96
C GLU A 470 -17.24 -12.57 21.14
N CYS A 471 -17.24 -12.82 19.82
CA CYS A 471 -18.29 -12.38 18.91
C CYS A 471 -18.72 -13.47 17.93
N ASN A 472 -19.96 -13.38 17.45
CA ASN A 472 -20.46 -14.12 16.31
C ASN A 472 -20.18 -13.28 15.04
N VAL A 473 -19.80 -13.97 13.97
CA VAL A 473 -19.47 -13.34 12.68
C VAL A 473 -20.50 -13.77 11.66
N GLY A 474 -21.11 -12.81 10.98
CA GLY A 474 -22.04 -13.03 9.90
C GLY A 474 -21.35 -13.45 8.60
N LYS A 475 -22.14 -13.65 7.55
CA LYS A 475 -21.58 -13.94 6.21
C LYS A 475 -21.06 -12.66 5.57
N PRO A 476 -19.97 -12.73 4.79
CA PRO A 476 -19.46 -11.57 4.02
C PRO A 476 -20.53 -11.03 3.07
N GLN A 477 -20.58 -9.72 2.97
CA GLN A 477 -21.44 -9.00 2.05
C GLN A 477 -20.63 -8.02 1.23
N VAL A 478 -21.11 -7.71 0.03
CA VAL A 478 -20.46 -6.75 -0.85
C VAL A 478 -20.79 -5.34 -0.40
N ALA A 479 -19.79 -4.49 -0.29
CA ALA A 479 -19.99 -3.06 -0.08
C ALA A 479 -20.32 -2.38 -1.41
N TYR A 480 -21.61 -2.40 -1.74
CA TYR A 480 -22.11 -1.68 -2.91
C TYR A 480 -21.92 -0.16 -2.76
N ARG A 481 -21.94 0.54 -3.89
CA ARG A 481 -21.91 2.00 -3.96
C ARG A 481 -23.03 2.49 -4.86
N GLU A 482 -23.34 3.77 -4.77
CA GLU A 482 -24.28 4.44 -5.67
C GLU A 482 -23.56 5.56 -6.42
N THR A 483 -24.01 5.91 -7.61
CA THR A 483 -23.54 7.08 -8.35
C THR A 483 -24.64 7.66 -9.21
N LEU A 484 -24.42 8.85 -9.75
CA LEU A 484 -25.33 9.52 -10.67
C LEU A 484 -24.90 9.30 -12.11
N THR A 485 -25.83 9.22 -13.04
CA THR A 485 -25.53 9.03 -14.45
C THR A 485 -25.86 10.25 -15.33
N VAL A 486 -26.73 11.13 -14.88
CA VAL A 486 -27.19 12.29 -15.64
C VAL A 486 -27.07 13.54 -14.78
N PRO A 487 -26.50 14.64 -15.31
CA PRO A 487 -26.47 15.91 -14.60
C PRO A 487 -27.86 16.53 -14.48
N ALA A 488 -28.16 17.14 -13.33
CA ALA A 488 -29.39 17.89 -13.13
C ALA A 488 -29.30 18.92 -12.02
N ASP A 489 -30.11 19.96 -12.15
CA ASP A 489 -30.29 20.98 -11.12
C ASP A 489 -31.41 20.56 -10.17
N CYS A 490 -31.13 20.53 -8.88
CA CYS A 490 -32.01 20.06 -7.83
C CYS A 490 -32.24 21.13 -6.77
N GLU A 491 -33.50 21.33 -6.41
CA GLU A 491 -33.91 22.27 -5.36
C GLU A 491 -34.01 21.54 -4.02
N GLY A 492 -33.43 22.11 -2.99
CA GLY A 492 -33.66 21.69 -1.61
C GLY A 492 -34.21 22.85 -0.81
N LYS A 493 -35.46 22.73 -0.37
CA LYS A 493 -36.14 23.79 0.37
C LYS A 493 -36.77 23.24 1.65
N TYR A 494 -36.25 23.71 2.78
CA TYR A 494 -36.72 23.31 4.09
C TYR A 494 -37.32 24.53 4.81
N ILE A 495 -38.61 24.44 5.11
CA ILE A 495 -39.38 25.47 5.85
C ILE A 495 -40.14 24.77 6.97
N LYS A 496 -39.92 25.21 8.20
CA LYS A 496 -40.70 24.74 9.36
C LYS A 496 -41.05 25.93 10.24
N GLN A 497 -42.33 26.11 10.45
CA GLN A 497 -42.87 27.10 11.38
C GLN A 497 -43.63 26.36 12.51
N SER A 498 -43.19 26.54 13.73
CA SER A 498 -43.84 25.95 14.93
C SER A 498 -43.82 26.96 16.04
N GLY A 499 -44.86 27.84 16.10
CA GLY A 499 -45.15 28.67 17.26
C GLY A 499 -44.05 29.48 17.93
N GLY A 500 -43.01 29.90 17.18
CA GLY A 500 -41.83 30.60 17.66
C GLY A 500 -40.89 30.94 16.51
N ARG A 501 -39.56 30.95 16.75
CA ARG A 501 -38.53 31.12 15.70
C ARG A 501 -38.64 29.98 14.72
N GLY A 502 -38.86 30.28 13.44
CA GLY A 502 -38.95 29.29 12.35
C GLY A 502 -37.59 28.69 11.97
N GLN A 503 -37.63 27.79 11.01
CA GLN A 503 -36.42 27.23 10.36
C GLN A 503 -36.57 27.41 8.86
N TYR A 504 -35.56 28.00 8.22
CA TYR A 504 -35.56 28.24 6.77
C TYR A 504 -34.19 27.93 6.18
N GLY A 505 -34.18 27.05 5.19
CA GLY A 505 -33.01 26.75 4.38
C GLY A 505 -33.42 26.44 2.94
N HIS A 506 -32.77 27.07 1.96
CA HIS A 506 -33.11 26.88 0.56
C HIS A 506 -31.82 26.94 -0.29
N VAL A 507 -31.60 25.89 -1.07
CA VAL A 507 -30.41 25.72 -1.91
C VAL A 507 -30.80 25.16 -3.26
N TRP A 508 -30.09 25.60 -4.28
CA TRP A 508 -30.07 24.97 -5.60
C TRP A 508 -28.68 24.37 -5.84
N VAL A 509 -28.65 23.06 -6.04
CA VAL A 509 -27.41 22.31 -6.25
C VAL A 509 -27.48 21.59 -7.60
N LYS A 510 -26.48 21.81 -8.42
CA LYS A 510 -26.27 21.01 -9.63
C LYS A 510 -25.48 19.78 -9.27
N PHE A 511 -26.05 18.62 -9.50
CA PHE A 511 -25.39 17.33 -9.35
C PHE A 511 -24.92 16.83 -10.70
N GLU A 512 -23.67 16.40 -10.79
CA GLU A 512 -23.03 15.89 -12.01
C GLU A 512 -22.24 14.63 -11.70
N PRO A 513 -22.20 13.64 -12.63
CA PRO A 513 -21.24 12.54 -12.54
C PRO A 513 -19.80 13.05 -12.54
N ASN A 514 -18.95 12.50 -11.67
CA ASN A 514 -17.54 12.91 -11.54
C ASN A 514 -16.61 11.67 -11.57
N LYS A 515 -16.75 10.87 -12.62
CA LYS A 515 -16.15 9.55 -12.74
C LYS A 515 -14.66 9.54 -12.37
N ASP A 516 -14.27 8.62 -11.49
CA ASP A 516 -12.90 8.37 -11.00
C ASP A 516 -12.23 9.56 -10.28
N LYS A 517 -13.01 10.59 -9.88
CA LYS A 517 -12.50 11.77 -9.16
C LYS A 517 -13.09 11.94 -7.76
N GLY A 518 -13.98 11.05 -7.36
CA GLY A 518 -14.61 11.09 -6.05
C GLY A 518 -15.58 12.25 -5.88
N TYR A 519 -15.72 12.71 -4.64
CA TYR A 519 -16.57 13.83 -4.27
C TYR A 519 -15.90 15.17 -4.56
N GLU A 520 -16.58 16.07 -5.24
CA GLU A 520 -16.14 17.44 -5.49
C GLU A 520 -17.26 18.43 -5.14
N PHE A 521 -16.97 19.42 -4.32
CA PHE A 521 -17.88 20.53 -4.02
C PHE A 521 -17.38 21.82 -4.68
N VAL A 522 -18.28 22.52 -5.36
CA VAL A 522 -17.98 23.80 -6.00
C VAL A 522 -18.94 24.86 -5.49
N ASP A 523 -18.39 25.95 -4.96
CA ASP A 523 -19.12 27.15 -4.63
C ASP A 523 -19.20 28.06 -5.87
N ALA A 524 -20.39 28.18 -6.43
CA ALA A 524 -20.70 29.07 -7.56
C ALA A 524 -21.79 30.11 -7.18
N VAL A 525 -21.98 30.37 -5.90
CA VAL A 525 -22.98 31.32 -5.43
C VAL A 525 -22.61 32.74 -5.81
N VAL A 526 -23.52 33.47 -6.45
CA VAL A 526 -23.36 34.86 -6.85
C VAL A 526 -24.36 35.74 -6.08
N GLY A 527 -23.93 36.95 -5.73
CA GLY A 527 -24.82 37.96 -5.12
C GLY A 527 -25.21 37.71 -3.65
N GLY A 528 -24.57 36.71 -2.98
CA GLY A 528 -24.80 36.45 -1.56
C GLY A 528 -26.18 35.86 -1.23
N VAL A 529 -26.83 35.21 -2.20
CA VAL A 529 -28.14 34.58 -2.03
C VAL A 529 -28.12 33.46 -0.98
N VAL A 530 -26.94 32.82 -0.79
CA VAL A 530 -26.64 31.97 0.36
C VAL A 530 -25.47 32.64 1.13
N PRO A 531 -25.66 32.99 2.42
CA PRO A 531 -24.58 33.57 3.23
C PRO A 531 -23.36 32.64 3.32
N ARG A 532 -22.16 33.23 3.31
CA ARG A 532 -20.88 32.47 3.30
C ARG A 532 -20.75 31.47 4.45
N GLU A 533 -21.30 31.81 5.62
CA GLU A 533 -21.32 30.98 6.82
C GLU A 533 -22.07 29.65 6.61
N TYR A 534 -23.05 29.59 5.68
CA TYR A 534 -23.84 28.39 5.41
C TYR A 534 -23.28 27.54 4.25
N ILE A 535 -22.37 28.06 3.42
CA ILE A 535 -21.82 27.33 2.28
C ILE A 535 -21.08 26.04 2.75
N GLY A 536 -20.23 26.18 3.76
CA GLY A 536 -19.55 25.02 4.35
C GLY A 536 -20.50 24.06 5.09
N VAL A 537 -21.65 24.56 5.56
CA VAL A 537 -22.68 23.70 6.17
C VAL A 537 -23.43 22.90 5.11
N VAL A 538 -23.70 23.50 3.94
CA VAL A 538 -24.30 22.82 2.79
C VAL A 538 -23.39 21.71 2.31
N ASP A 539 -22.08 21.97 2.16
CA ASP A 539 -21.10 20.97 1.79
C ASP A 539 -21.12 19.78 2.76
N LYS A 540 -21.00 20.02 4.07
CA LYS A 540 -21.10 18.96 5.08
C LYS A 540 -22.44 18.21 5.03
N GLY A 541 -23.54 18.95 4.81
CA GLY A 541 -24.87 18.35 4.66
C GLY A 541 -24.99 17.43 3.45
N LEU A 542 -24.37 17.80 2.33
CA LEU A 542 -24.30 16.96 1.13
C LEU A 542 -23.45 15.71 1.37
N GLN A 543 -22.28 15.83 1.97
CA GLN A 543 -21.41 14.69 2.30
C GLN A 543 -22.12 13.67 3.20
N GLU A 544 -22.80 14.14 4.24
CA GLU A 544 -23.58 13.26 5.13
C GLU A 544 -24.77 12.60 4.41
N ALA A 545 -25.44 13.33 3.53
CA ALA A 545 -26.54 12.77 2.75
C ALA A 545 -26.06 11.76 1.70
N LEU A 546 -24.92 12.02 1.04
CA LEU A 546 -24.27 11.11 0.10
C LEU A 546 -23.83 9.79 0.78
N ALA A 547 -23.40 9.85 2.03
CA ALA A 547 -23.05 8.66 2.81
C ALA A 547 -24.24 7.71 3.02
N GLY A 548 -25.46 8.22 3.01
CA GLY A 548 -26.70 7.43 3.13
C GLY A 548 -27.28 6.95 1.81
N GLY A 549 -26.77 7.39 0.67
CA GLY A 549 -27.29 7.06 -0.66
C GLY A 549 -28.73 7.52 -0.92
N VAL A 550 -29.26 7.17 -2.08
CA VAL A 550 -30.64 7.53 -2.49
C VAL A 550 -31.44 6.34 -3.05
N LEU A 551 -30.78 5.22 -3.41
CA LEU A 551 -31.44 4.04 -3.99
C LEU A 551 -31.66 2.94 -2.96
N ALA A 552 -30.59 2.46 -2.38
CA ALA A 552 -30.55 1.28 -1.51
C ALA A 552 -29.82 1.53 -0.17
N GLY A 553 -29.47 2.80 0.11
CA GLY A 553 -28.79 3.18 1.34
C GLY A 553 -27.27 3.00 1.31
N TYR A 554 -26.67 2.78 0.14
CA TYR A 554 -25.24 2.67 0.00
C TYR A 554 -24.57 4.03 -0.27
N PRO A 555 -23.36 4.26 0.23
CA PRO A 555 -22.66 5.51 0.00
C PRO A 555 -22.52 5.84 -1.49
N MET A 556 -22.75 7.10 -1.84
CA MET A 556 -22.58 7.60 -3.22
C MET A 556 -21.14 8.03 -3.44
N ILE A 557 -20.57 7.67 -4.59
CA ILE A 557 -19.23 8.04 -5.03
C ILE A 557 -19.29 8.75 -6.40
N ASP A 558 -18.21 9.43 -6.76
CA ASP A 558 -18.03 10.08 -8.05
C ASP A 558 -19.13 11.10 -8.37
N VAL A 559 -19.39 11.98 -7.41
CA VAL A 559 -20.41 13.02 -7.52
C VAL A 559 -19.80 14.40 -7.37
N LYS A 560 -20.04 15.26 -8.35
CA LYS A 560 -19.75 16.69 -8.26
C LYS A 560 -21.01 17.45 -7.89
N CYS A 561 -20.91 18.28 -6.85
CA CYS A 561 -21.97 19.10 -6.33
C CYS A 561 -21.60 20.59 -6.50
N THR A 562 -22.33 21.32 -7.33
CA THR A 562 -22.13 22.75 -7.52
C THR A 562 -23.31 23.51 -6.88
N LEU A 563 -23.03 24.21 -5.79
CA LEU A 563 -24.00 25.12 -5.18
C LEU A 563 -23.97 26.44 -5.95
N PHE A 564 -25.07 26.77 -6.64
CA PHE A 564 -25.11 27.94 -7.52
C PHE A 564 -26.18 28.98 -7.17
N ASP A 565 -27.25 28.59 -6.44
CA ASP A 565 -28.32 29.49 -6.06
C ASP A 565 -28.98 29.06 -4.73
N GLY A 566 -29.85 29.90 -4.19
CA GLY A 566 -30.59 29.65 -2.97
C GLY A 566 -31.28 30.88 -2.43
N SER A 567 -31.77 30.82 -1.21
CA SER A 567 -32.24 31.99 -0.48
C SER A 567 -32.17 31.75 1.03
N TYR A 568 -32.15 32.82 1.78
CA TYR A 568 -32.14 32.77 3.23
C TYR A 568 -33.17 33.72 3.81
N HIS A 569 -33.47 33.56 5.08
CA HIS A 569 -34.36 34.44 5.86
C HIS A 569 -33.59 34.96 7.08
N ASP A 570 -33.53 36.28 7.24
CA ASP A 570 -32.68 36.94 8.24
C ASP A 570 -32.88 36.43 9.68
N VAL A 571 -34.07 35.94 10.02
CA VAL A 571 -34.41 35.48 11.39
C VAL A 571 -34.47 33.97 11.51
N ASP A 572 -34.96 33.27 10.48
CA ASP A 572 -35.28 31.83 10.57
C ASP A 572 -34.20 30.93 9.96
N SER A 573 -33.23 31.50 9.24
CA SER A 573 -32.12 30.70 8.71
C SER A 573 -31.15 30.28 9.82
N ASN A 574 -30.73 29.04 9.75
CA ASN A 574 -29.72 28.42 10.63
C ASN A 574 -29.02 27.26 9.96
N GLU A 575 -27.92 26.83 10.54
CA GLU A 575 -27.07 25.71 10.02
C GLU A 575 -27.88 24.44 9.79
N MET A 576 -28.72 24.03 10.74
CA MET A 576 -29.52 22.83 10.64
C MET A 576 -30.48 22.86 9.45
N ALA A 577 -31.12 24.03 9.20
CA ALA A 577 -32.04 24.19 8.09
C ALA A 577 -31.35 24.06 6.73
N PHE A 578 -30.15 24.63 6.57
CA PHE A 578 -29.35 24.50 5.35
C PHE A 578 -28.82 23.07 5.15
N LYS A 579 -28.45 22.38 6.22
CA LYS A 579 -28.05 20.99 6.19
C LYS A 579 -29.20 20.09 5.73
N ILE A 580 -30.41 20.30 6.25
CA ILE A 580 -31.60 19.57 5.81
C ILE A 580 -31.94 19.91 4.35
N ALA A 581 -31.87 21.19 3.95
CA ALA A 581 -32.09 21.61 2.57
C ALA A 581 -31.13 20.92 1.61
N ALA A 582 -29.85 20.80 1.96
CA ALA A 582 -28.86 20.04 1.18
C ALA A 582 -29.27 18.57 0.99
N SER A 583 -29.70 17.90 2.06
CA SER A 583 -30.22 16.54 1.99
C SER A 583 -31.48 16.42 1.13
N MET A 584 -32.36 17.44 1.16
CA MET A 584 -33.56 17.46 0.31
C MET A 584 -33.22 17.62 -1.18
N ALA A 585 -32.21 18.45 -1.50
CA ALA A 585 -31.71 18.58 -2.87
C ALA A 585 -31.19 17.24 -3.41
N LEU A 586 -30.43 16.49 -2.60
CA LEU A 586 -29.95 15.16 -2.98
C LEU A 586 -31.13 14.15 -3.16
N LYS A 587 -32.16 14.23 -2.33
CA LYS A 587 -33.36 13.40 -2.50
C LYS A 587 -34.07 13.70 -3.83
N GLU A 588 -34.07 14.94 -4.27
CA GLU A 588 -34.61 15.30 -5.58
C GLU A 588 -33.77 14.74 -6.73
N ALA A 589 -32.44 14.66 -6.55
CA ALA A 589 -31.53 14.07 -7.51
C ALA A 589 -31.85 12.59 -7.81
N LYS A 590 -32.46 11.85 -6.87
CA LYS A 590 -32.96 10.49 -7.12
C LYS A 590 -33.85 10.41 -8.37
N ASN A 591 -34.70 11.38 -8.57
CA ASN A 591 -35.66 11.38 -9.67
C ASN A 591 -35.09 11.97 -10.97
N LYS A 592 -34.15 12.91 -10.86
CA LYS A 592 -33.62 13.66 -12.00
C LYS A 592 -32.31 13.12 -12.54
N CYS A 593 -31.42 12.65 -11.67
CA CYS A 593 -30.06 12.28 -12.03
C CYS A 593 -29.86 10.80 -12.38
N LYS A 594 -30.92 9.99 -12.39
CA LYS A 594 -30.89 8.56 -12.70
C LYS A 594 -29.76 7.83 -11.95
N PRO A 595 -29.82 7.75 -10.63
CA PRO A 595 -28.80 7.05 -9.86
C PRO A 595 -28.78 5.56 -10.19
N VAL A 596 -27.58 4.96 -10.12
CA VAL A 596 -27.35 3.53 -10.36
C VAL A 596 -26.57 2.93 -9.20
N LEU A 597 -26.72 1.62 -9.00
CA LEU A 597 -25.96 0.84 -8.04
C LEU A 597 -24.67 0.35 -8.70
N LEU A 598 -23.57 0.43 -7.96
CA LEU A 598 -22.25 -0.03 -8.37
C LEU A 598 -21.79 -1.22 -7.53
N GLU A 599 -21.13 -2.18 -8.18
CA GLU A 599 -20.48 -3.32 -7.53
C GLU A 599 -18.96 -3.30 -7.76
N PRO A 600 -18.16 -3.78 -6.80
CA PRO A 600 -16.72 -3.86 -6.98
C PRO A 600 -16.37 -5.00 -7.94
N ILE A 601 -15.53 -4.69 -8.93
CA ILE A 601 -14.98 -5.63 -9.89
C ILE A 601 -13.54 -5.97 -9.46
N MET A 602 -13.27 -7.27 -9.45
CA MET A 602 -11.99 -7.81 -9.07
C MET A 602 -11.22 -8.25 -10.31
N LYS A 603 -9.95 -7.87 -10.43
CA LYS A 603 -9.00 -8.49 -11.36
C LYS A 603 -8.57 -9.82 -10.74
N VAL A 604 -9.00 -10.91 -11.33
CA VAL A 604 -8.75 -12.28 -10.89
C VAL A 604 -7.69 -12.91 -11.78
N SER A 605 -6.68 -13.54 -11.18
CA SER A 605 -5.69 -14.37 -11.83
C SER A 605 -5.78 -15.77 -11.26
N VAL A 606 -5.93 -16.77 -12.12
CA VAL A 606 -6.03 -18.19 -11.74
C VAL A 606 -4.91 -18.96 -12.42
N VAL A 607 -4.07 -19.61 -11.63
CA VAL A 607 -2.96 -20.46 -12.13
C VAL A 607 -3.37 -21.91 -12.01
N VAL A 608 -3.39 -22.63 -13.14
CA VAL A 608 -3.79 -24.03 -13.24
C VAL A 608 -3.00 -24.74 -14.33
N PRO A 609 -2.82 -26.07 -14.21
CA PRO A 609 -2.34 -26.89 -15.34
C PRO A 609 -3.25 -26.72 -16.57
N GLU A 610 -2.64 -26.76 -17.76
CA GLU A 610 -3.32 -26.51 -19.05
C GLU A 610 -4.59 -27.36 -19.23
N GLU A 611 -4.60 -28.60 -18.73
CA GLU A 611 -5.76 -29.51 -18.78
C GLU A 611 -7.05 -28.96 -18.13
N PHE A 612 -6.93 -28.02 -17.16
CA PHE A 612 -8.08 -27.41 -16.46
C PHE A 612 -8.50 -26.06 -17.03
N MET A 613 -7.80 -25.52 -18.03
CA MET A 613 -8.07 -24.21 -18.62
C MET A 613 -9.55 -24.05 -19.01
N GLY A 614 -10.09 -25.01 -19.76
CA GLY A 614 -11.48 -24.94 -20.21
C GLY A 614 -12.50 -24.91 -19.07
N THR A 615 -12.27 -25.72 -18.05
CA THR A 615 -13.13 -25.78 -16.86
C THR A 615 -13.11 -24.49 -16.07
N VAL A 616 -11.92 -23.91 -15.85
CA VAL A 616 -11.75 -22.66 -15.11
C VAL A 616 -12.29 -21.47 -15.87
N MET A 617 -12.04 -21.38 -17.18
CA MET A 617 -12.62 -20.34 -18.04
C MET A 617 -14.15 -20.39 -18.05
N GLY A 618 -14.73 -21.59 -18.13
CA GLY A 618 -16.17 -21.80 -18.04
C GLY A 618 -16.76 -21.36 -16.71
N ASP A 619 -16.10 -21.69 -15.60
CA ASP A 619 -16.54 -21.30 -14.26
C ASP A 619 -16.45 -19.78 -14.06
N LEU A 620 -15.33 -19.14 -14.42
CA LEU A 620 -15.18 -17.69 -14.34
C LEU A 620 -16.23 -16.95 -15.18
N THR A 621 -16.52 -17.47 -16.40
CA THR A 621 -17.57 -16.89 -17.26
C THR A 621 -18.97 -17.06 -16.63
N SER A 622 -19.25 -18.20 -16.00
CA SER A 622 -20.53 -18.42 -15.30
C SER A 622 -20.72 -17.47 -14.12
N ARG A 623 -19.64 -16.96 -13.54
CA ARG A 623 -19.58 -15.95 -12.47
C ARG A 623 -19.61 -14.51 -12.99
N ARG A 624 -20.14 -14.28 -14.18
CA ARG A 624 -20.18 -12.97 -14.83
C ARG A 624 -18.77 -12.42 -15.12
N GLY A 625 -17.76 -13.29 -15.09
CA GLY A 625 -16.39 -12.93 -15.35
C GLY A 625 -16.16 -12.60 -16.83
N ARG A 626 -15.38 -11.56 -17.10
CA ARG A 626 -14.91 -11.18 -18.43
C ARG A 626 -13.45 -11.59 -18.56
N PRO A 627 -13.14 -12.65 -19.35
CA PRO A 627 -11.76 -13.07 -19.56
C PRO A 627 -10.90 -11.96 -20.14
N LEU A 628 -9.68 -11.81 -19.64
CA LEU A 628 -8.67 -10.90 -20.16
C LEU A 628 -7.67 -11.60 -21.09
N GLY A 629 -7.57 -12.93 -20.96
CA GLY A 629 -6.65 -13.76 -21.72
C GLY A 629 -6.05 -14.86 -20.85
N ASN A 630 -5.10 -15.58 -21.42
CA ASN A 630 -4.29 -16.57 -20.71
C ASN A 630 -2.83 -16.43 -21.12
N GLU A 631 -1.93 -16.71 -20.21
CA GLU A 631 -0.48 -16.67 -20.42
C GLU A 631 0.13 -17.99 -19.94
N SER A 632 1.12 -18.48 -20.68
CA SER A 632 1.85 -19.70 -20.29
C SER A 632 2.80 -19.38 -19.14
N ARG A 633 2.81 -20.23 -18.12
CA ARG A 633 3.64 -20.11 -16.92
C ARG A 633 4.38 -21.41 -16.66
N GLY A 634 5.44 -21.60 -17.40
CA GLY A 634 6.17 -22.87 -17.35
C GLY A 634 5.30 -24.04 -17.79
N LYS A 635 4.88 -24.91 -16.86
CA LYS A 635 3.97 -26.04 -17.10
C LYS A 635 2.49 -25.72 -16.82
N ASP A 636 2.21 -24.55 -16.25
CA ASP A 636 0.88 -24.11 -15.88
C ASP A 636 0.43 -22.95 -16.79
N LEU A 637 -0.83 -22.58 -16.69
CA LEU A 637 -1.45 -21.47 -17.39
C LEU A 637 -1.99 -20.47 -16.37
N GLU A 638 -1.68 -19.19 -16.54
CA GLU A 638 -2.35 -18.10 -15.83
C GLU A 638 -3.54 -17.61 -16.65
N ILE A 639 -4.71 -17.61 -16.04
CA ILE A 639 -5.97 -17.16 -16.63
C ILE A 639 -6.39 -15.88 -15.95
N GLY A 640 -6.43 -14.76 -16.69
CA GLY A 640 -6.90 -13.48 -16.20
C GLY A 640 -8.38 -13.26 -16.47
N ALA A 641 -9.12 -12.69 -15.50
CA ALA A 641 -10.51 -12.28 -15.70
C ALA A 641 -10.90 -11.10 -14.81
N MET A 642 -11.86 -10.28 -15.26
CA MET A 642 -12.56 -9.30 -14.42
C MET A 642 -13.86 -9.92 -13.93
N VAL A 643 -14.03 -10.05 -12.62
CA VAL A 643 -15.18 -10.75 -12.00
C VAL A 643 -15.76 -9.90 -10.88
N PRO A 644 -17.09 -9.76 -10.78
CA PRO A 644 -17.72 -9.10 -9.65
C PRO A 644 -17.41 -9.82 -8.33
N LEU A 645 -17.10 -9.07 -7.28
CA LEU A 645 -16.75 -9.63 -5.97
C LEU A 645 -17.84 -10.55 -5.41
N ALA A 646 -19.12 -10.21 -5.65
CA ALA A 646 -20.25 -11.01 -5.19
C ALA A 646 -20.18 -12.47 -5.67
N GLU A 647 -19.60 -12.72 -6.84
CA GLU A 647 -19.50 -14.04 -7.47
C GLU A 647 -18.24 -14.82 -7.01
N MET A 648 -17.34 -14.16 -6.28
CA MET A 648 -16.07 -14.74 -5.87
C MET A 648 -16.11 -15.37 -4.48
N PHE A 649 -17.15 -15.13 -3.70
CA PHE A 649 -17.28 -15.77 -2.38
C PHE A 649 -17.29 -17.30 -2.50
N GLY A 650 -16.40 -17.96 -1.74
CA GLY A 650 -16.25 -19.41 -1.77
C GLY A 650 -15.59 -19.98 -3.02
N TYR A 651 -15.05 -19.13 -3.91
CA TYR A 651 -14.44 -19.55 -5.18
C TYR A 651 -13.30 -20.54 -4.98
N MET A 652 -12.45 -20.38 -3.97
CA MET A 652 -11.31 -21.28 -3.68
C MET A 652 -11.75 -22.74 -3.54
N THR A 653 -12.88 -22.99 -2.86
CA THR A 653 -13.41 -24.34 -2.69
C THR A 653 -13.84 -24.95 -4.02
N VAL A 654 -14.49 -24.17 -4.88
CA VAL A 654 -14.93 -24.61 -6.21
C VAL A 654 -13.70 -24.84 -7.11
N LEU A 655 -12.74 -23.93 -7.11
CA LEU A 655 -11.51 -24.05 -7.90
C LEU A 655 -10.74 -25.33 -7.51
N ARG A 656 -10.51 -25.57 -6.21
CA ARG A 656 -9.86 -26.79 -5.74
C ARG A 656 -10.58 -28.07 -6.15
N SER A 657 -11.91 -28.06 -6.07
CA SER A 657 -12.73 -29.19 -6.54
C SER A 657 -12.55 -29.44 -8.04
N ASN A 658 -12.60 -28.39 -8.84
CA ASN A 658 -12.50 -28.45 -10.30
C ASN A 658 -11.10 -28.77 -10.82
N THR A 659 -10.06 -28.52 -10.04
CA THR A 659 -8.65 -28.69 -10.42
C THR A 659 -7.91 -29.75 -9.60
N GLN A 660 -8.63 -30.59 -8.88
CA GLN A 660 -8.04 -31.66 -8.03
C GLN A 660 -7.04 -31.10 -7.02
N GLY A 661 -7.31 -29.90 -6.48
CA GLY A 661 -6.44 -29.22 -5.51
C GLY A 661 -5.25 -28.49 -6.11
N ARG A 662 -5.04 -28.50 -7.42
CA ARG A 662 -3.88 -27.90 -8.10
C ARG A 662 -4.07 -26.43 -8.51
N GLY A 663 -5.29 -25.92 -8.45
CA GLY A 663 -5.58 -24.53 -8.80
C GLY A 663 -5.23 -23.57 -7.66
N GLN A 664 -4.60 -22.47 -8.02
CA GLN A 664 -4.38 -21.31 -7.15
C GLN A 664 -5.05 -20.09 -7.79
N TYR A 665 -5.54 -19.15 -6.99
CA TYR A 665 -6.05 -17.89 -7.50
C TYR A 665 -5.68 -16.72 -6.60
N GLN A 666 -5.67 -15.57 -7.21
CA GLN A 666 -5.55 -14.28 -6.56
C GLN A 666 -6.60 -13.36 -7.13
N MET A 667 -7.07 -12.41 -6.34
CA MET A 667 -7.95 -11.35 -6.81
C MET A 667 -7.57 -10.03 -6.17
N VAL A 668 -7.69 -8.96 -6.96
CA VAL A 668 -7.35 -7.59 -6.58
C VAL A 668 -8.53 -6.71 -6.96
N PHE A 669 -8.92 -5.79 -6.08
CA PHE A 669 -9.89 -4.77 -6.46
C PHE A 669 -9.34 -3.93 -7.61
N ASP A 670 -10.14 -3.74 -8.66
CA ASP A 670 -9.78 -2.96 -9.83
C ASP A 670 -10.60 -1.65 -9.89
N HIS A 671 -11.92 -1.75 -10.00
CA HIS A 671 -12.81 -0.59 -10.09
C HIS A 671 -14.25 -0.95 -9.68
N TYR A 672 -15.10 0.07 -9.59
CA TYR A 672 -16.55 -0.11 -9.46
C TYR A 672 -17.22 -0.05 -10.82
N GLU A 673 -18.21 -0.92 -11.06
CA GLU A 673 -19.01 -0.97 -12.29
C GLU A 673 -20.52 -1.06 -11.99
N GLU A 674 -21.36 -0.61 -12.92
CA GLU A 674 -22.81 -0.64 -12.76
C GLU A 674 -23.32 -2.08 -12.63
N VAL A 675 -24.12 -2.32 -11.60
CA VAL A 675 -24.78 -3.60 -11.37
C VAL A 675 -25.84 -3.84 -12.44
N PRO A 676 -25.93 -5.03 -13.07
CA PRO A 676 -27.00 -5.35 -14.00
C PRO A 676 -28.38 -5.11 -13.40
N ARG A 677 -29.29 -4.54 -14.20
CA ARG A 677 -30.59 -4.03 -13.74
C ARG A 677 -31.40 -5.03 -12.93
N ASN A 678 -31.43 -6.29 -13.36
CA ASN A 678 -32.16 -7.36 -12.66
C ASN A 678 -31.62 -7.61 -11.26
N ILE A 679 -30.29 -7.60 -11.10
CA ILE A 679 -29.63 -7.81 -9.81
C ILE A 679 -29.78 -6.55 -8.93
N ALA A 680 -29.65 -5.37 -9.52
CA ALA A 680 -29.83 -4.10 -8.81
C ALA A 680 -31.25 -3.98 -8.22
N GLU A 681 -32.28 -4.34 -8.97
CA GLU A 681 -33.67 -4.34 -8.49
C GLU A 681 -33.88 -5.27 -7.28
N ASP A 682 -33.24 -6.45 -7.27
CA ASP A 682 -33.32 -7.39 -6.15
C ASP A 682 -32.59 -6.84 -4.89
N ILE A 683 -31.42 -6.22 -5.07
CA ILE A 683 -30.68 -5.61 -3.97
C ILE A 683 -31.46 -4.44 -3.37
N ILE A 684 -32.00 -3.56 -4.22
CA ILE A 684 -32.80 -2.40 -3.79
C ILE A 684 -34.05 -2.87 -3.02
N LYS A 685 -34.74 -3.91 -3.51
CA LYS A 685 -35.91 -4.48 -2.81
C LYS A 685 -35.53 -5.03 -1.43
N LYS A 686 -34.44 -5.78 -1.32
CA LYS A 686 -33.99 -6.32 -0.04
C LYS A 686 -33.72 -5.24 1.00
N ASN A 687 -33.08 -4.15 0.56
CA ASN A 687 -32.73 -3.02 1.46
C ASN A 687 -33.90 -2.06 1.74
N SER A 688 -34.94 -2.05 0.88
CA SER A 688 -36.15 -1.24 1.12
C SER A 688 -37.17 -1.91 2.04
N VAL A 689 -36.99 -3.20 2.35
CA VAL A 689 -37.87 -3.97 3.27
C VAL A 689 -37.24 -4.12 4.65
N ALA A 690 -35.96 -3.82 4.80
CA ALA A 690 -35.28 -3.74 6.09
C ALA A 690 -35.30 -2.31 6.62
#